data_a9f6eab146199c5b540496df02f80571
#
_entry.id   a9f6eab146199c5b540496df02f80571
#
_cell.length_a   1.000
_cell.length_b   1.000
_cell.length_c   1.000
_cell.angle_alpha   90.00
_cell.angle_beta   90.00
_cell.angle_gamma   90.00
#
_symmetry.space_group_name_H-M   'P 1'
#
loop_
_entity.id
_entity.type
_entity.pdbx_description
1 polymer ?
#
loop_
_entity_poly.entity_id
_entity_poly.type
_entity_poly.pdbx_seq_one_letter_code
_entity_poly.pdbx_strand_id
1 'polypeptide(L)'
;MRVVASAAVIGAGLLFALATAAGAAPPSGTATVGLGAYYTELKGGMLGSAPRPPAAEYRSGEAVGKAAPTNQWYSSVMFQRWSQPLHAHPMTYRAVEAGFELGLPTRRLAVENGGAKRELSYLHAAAVTVSPVAFKPQDARLAKFSDWLVQVSMAAGAGESLTATVLHGSPFSYYECSKGDVRFRLASQPKLLSDPKDASRDARVASFTVDGKAYAVFAPTGSSWEWTQPTELVLHLPAGARYFSVAGLPNDSEATLRDFLAVAYAFPTDTRVDWAYDEKTSAVRTTFRVETVAKEGQNLTTLMGLYPHQWNAAKPVPASTYQYESVRGPIRLVAGNGFSIERTYRGTLPSWSGLQDPANAASVNSLLVGDVVKANQLFTKMGRGTYWYGKGLGAVAQLMSIAEAQGQPGKRDELLKLLKARFETWFDGRHDQYFMQDSSLGTFVGYPQEYDSVTAMNDHHFHYGYWVMGAAHVALRDPSWASKDKWGGMVDKIVADIATDERGRADFPFLRNYDPYEGHSWASGNADFDAGNNQESSSEAVNAWAGLILWGEATGNRKVRDLGIYLYTSEVASVQQYWFDLNRQVLDREFGKPFASMVFGGKYAYNTWWTQEPRQIMGINLLPFTPASTYLAEDTAYIRKLMDGLPADVKTYQANVASDGTPADVWQDVLASYLALADGDAGLAYWSKRGSVEFGETRTRTLYWLHSLREMGSPDLSVTADTPLYSVFRDKAGSRTYLAYNARDTAIRVTFSTGKVLDVAPRSLARAR
;
A
#
# COMPACT_ATOMS: atom_id res chain seq x y z
N MET A 1 -3.51 -2.84 77.92
CA MET A 1 -2.25 -2.33 77.33
C MET A 1 -2.21 -2.72 75.90
N ARG A 2 -2.49 -1.77 75.00
CA ARG A 2 -2.44 -1.94 73.53
C ARG A 2 -1.12 -1.36 73.05
N VAL A 3 -0.35 -2.17 72.40
CA VAL A 3 0.83 -1.72 71.66
C VAL A 3 0.44 -1.54 70.17
N VAL A 4 0.59 -0.33 69.68
CA VAL A 4 0.38 0.03 68.27
C VAL A 4 1.71 -0.22 67.54
N ALA A 5 1.72 -1.10 66.56
CA ALA A 5 2.85 -1.29 65.68
C ALA A 5 2.60 -0.52 64.37
N SER A 6 3.41 0.48 64.13
CA SER A 6 3.44 1.19 62.85
C SER A 6 4.16 0.34 61.78
N ALA A 7 3.48 0.01 60.68
CA ALA A 7 4.09 -0.61 59.52
C ALA A 7 4.63 0.46 58.61
N ALA A 8 5.97 0.52 58.44
CA ALA A 8 6.63 1.31 57.44
C ALA A 8 6.56 0.58 56.08
N VAL A 9 5.90 1.18 55.13
CA VAL A 9 5.90 0.71 53.74
C VAL A 9 7.22 1.14 53.09
N ILE A 10 8.13 0.18 52.92
CA ILE A 10 9.34 0.36 52.11
C ILE A 10 8.94 0.17 50.65
N GLY A 11 8.86 1.27 49.89
CA GLY A 11 8.74 1.26 48.44
C GLY A 11 10.05 0.79 47.81
N ALA A 12 10.10 -0.46 47.39
CA ALA A 12 11.20 -0.96 46.55
C ALA A 12 11.06 -0.39 45.14
N GLY A 13 11.68 0.74 44.88
CA GLY A 13 11.94 1.21 43.54
C GLY A 13 12.98 0.30 42.86
N LEU A 14 12.54 -0.56 41.95
CA LEU A 14 13.46 -1.24 41.03
C LEU A 14 14.08 -0.21 40.09
N LEU A 15 15.25 0.31 40.46
CA LEU A 15 16.16 0.95 39.54
C LEU A 15 16.75 -0.13 38.63
N PHE A 16 16.22 -0.27 37.42
CA PHE A 16 16.96 -0.94 36.36
C PHE A 16 18.17 -0.07 36.00
N ALA A 17 19.32 -0.45 36.49
CA ALA A 17 20.58 0.07 36.00
C ALA A 17 20.77 -0.39 34.55
N LEU A 18 20.50 0.49 33.61
CA LEU A 18 20.95 0.36 32.21
C LEU A 18 22.49 0.51 32.20
N ALA A 19 23.18 -0.59 32.41
CA ALA A 19 24.60 -0.68 32.04
C ALA A 19 24.62 -0.67 30.48
N THR A 20 25.13 0.41 29.92
CA THR A 20 25.49 0.46 28.51
C THR A 20 26.58 -0.58 28.28
N ALA A 21 26.17 -1.74 27.71
CA ALA A 21 27.10 -2.79 27.33
C ALA A 21 27.82 -2.38 26.02
N ALA A 22 28.66 -1.34 26.11
CA ALA A 22 29.64 -1.07 25.07
C ALA A 22 30.74 -2.15 25.20
N GLY A 23 30.72 -3.13 24.29
CA GLY A 23 31.84 -4.08 24.14
C GLY A 23 31.52 -5.57 24.23
N ALA A 24 30.30 -6.01 24.47
CA ALA A 24 30.00 -7.46 24.38
C ALA A 24 29.85 -7.89 22.90
N ALA A 25 30.52 -9.01 22.54
CA ALA A 25 30.39 -9.58 21.21
C ALA A 25 28.93 -9.81 20.82
N PRO A 26 28.56 -9.64 19.54
CA PRO A 26 27.20 -9.91 19.07
C PRO A 26 26.83 -11.38 19.31
N PRO A 27 25.53 -11.70 19.49
CA PRO A 27 25.08 -13.09 19.65
C PRO A 27 25.47 -13.97 18.46
N SER A 28 25.70 -15.28 18.68
CA SER A 28 25.93 -16.23 17.60
C SER A 28 24.76 -16.26 16.61
N GLY A 29 25.03 -16.40 15.31
CA GLY A 29 24.01 -16.42 14.24
C GLY A 29 23.48 -15.03 13.87
N THR A 30 24.15 -13.94 14.32
CA THR A 30 23.78 -12.57 13.97
C THR A 30 24.80 -11.90 13.05
N ALA A 31 24.29 -10.99 12.21
CA ALA A 31 25.06 -9.97 11.52
C ALA A 31 24.87 -8.62 12.22
N THR A 32 25.84 -7.71 12.08
CA THR A 32 25.81 -6.39 12.71
C THR A 32 25.65 -5.26 11.70
N VAL A 33 24.97 -4.20 12.12
CA VAL A 33 24.93 -2.92 11.42
C VAL A 33 24.97 -1.79 12.45
N GLY A 34 26.06 -1.01 12.45
CA GLY A 34 26.33 -0.05 13.52
C GLY A 34 26.42 -0.74 14.87
N LEU A 35 25.66 -0.27 15.85
CA LEU A 35 25.52 -0.92 17.16
C LEU A 35 24.46 -2.04 17.16
N GLY A 36 23.66 -2.15 16.10
CA GLY A 36 22.59 -3.13 15.98
C GLY A 36 23.09 -4.51 15.54
N ALA A 37 22.31 -5.53 15.91
CA ALA A 37 22.50 -6.91 15.49
C ALA A 37 21.16 -7.53 15.07
N TYR A 38 21.16 -8.30 14.01
CA TYR A 38 20.00 -9.03 13.54
C TYR A 38 20.40 -10.46 13.19
N TYR A 39 19.48 -11.39 13.34
CA TYR A 39 19.73 -12.79 13.02
C TYR A 39 19.74 -13.02 11.50
N THR A 40 20.57 -13.95 11.04
CA THR A 40 20.61 -14.44 9.66
C THR A 40 19.99 -15.83 9.52
N GLU A 41 19.61 -16.41 10.65
CA GLU A 41 18.91 -17.69 10.81
C GLU A 41 18.05 -17.62 12.07
N LEU A 42 17.11 -18.56 12.24
CA LEU A 42 16.29 -18.59 13.45
C LEU A 42 17.14 -18.72 14.70
N LYS A 43 16.86 -17.89 15.69
CA LYS A 43 17.56 -17.91 16.99
C LYS A 43 17.56 -19.30 17.60
N GLY A 44 18.73 -19.81 17.99
CA GLY A 44 18.90 -21.10 18.59
C GLY A 44 18.01 -21.30 19.83
N GLY A 45 17.37 -22.47 19.94
CA GLY A 45 16.37 -22.78 20.98
C GLY A 45 14.90 -22.64 20.51
N MET A 46 14.63 -21.93 19.40
CA MET A 46 13.31 -21.84 18.77
C MET A 46 13.16 -22.82 17.59
N LEU A 47 14.19 -23.67 17.34
CA LEU A 47 14.18 -24.63 16.26
C LEU A 47 13.05 -25.67 16.46
N GLY A 48 11.99 -25.57 15.66
CA GLY A 48 10.89 -26.53 15.62
C GLY A 48 9.49 -25.96 15.80
N SER A 49 9.32 -24.85 16.52
CA SER A 49 8.00 -24.22 16.77
C SER A 49 7.91 -22.74 16.37
N ALA A 50 9.02 -22.09 16.00
CA ALA A 50 8.99 -20.70 15.57
C ALA A 50 8.37 -20.56 14.18
N PRO A 51 7.50 -19.54 13.94
CA PRO A 51 7.03 -19.20 12.62
C PRO A 51 8.20 -19.00 11.65
N ARG A 52 8.03 -19.44 10.40
CA ARG A 52 9.05 -19.28 9.35
C ARG A 52 8.45 -18.58 8.14
N PRO A 53 9.23 -17.72 7.45
CA PRO A 53 8.83 -17.26 6.13
C PRO A 53 8.54 -18.41 5.18
N PRO A 54 7.56 -18.31 4.27
CA PRO A 54 7.24 -19.34 3.32
C PRO A 54 8.36 -19.51 2.29
N ALA A 55 8.48 -20.69 1.70
CA ALA A 55 9.42 -20.92 0.62
C ALA A 55 8.81 -20.45 -0.71
N ALA A 56 9.49 -19.55 -1.42
CA ALA A 56 9.12 -19.14 -2.78
C ALA A 56 9.71 -20.13 -3.81
N GLU A 57 9.16 -21.33 -3.84
CA GLU A 57 9.71 -22.49 -4.59
C GLU A 57 9.49 -22.37 -6.11
N TYR A 58 8.41 -21.69 -6.51
CA TYR A 58 7.98 -21.63 -7.91
C TYR A 58 8.57 -20.43 -8.64
N ARG A 59 9.91 -20.41 -8.72
CA ARG A 59 10.68 -19.43 -9.48
C ARG A 59 11.55 -20.09 -10.54
N SER A 60 11.78 -19.41 -11.67
CA SER A 60 12.64 -19.88 -12.76
C SER A 60 13.29 -18.67 -13.47
N GLY A 61 14.15 -18.91 -14.46
CA GLY A 61 14.72 -17.87 -15.32
C GLY A 61 15.33 -16.69 -14.55
N GLU A 62 14.97 -15.48 -14.93
CA GLU A 62 15.50 -14.23 -14.36
C GLU A 62 15.03 -13.94 -12.93
N ALA A 63 13.99 -14.62 -12.45
CA ALA A 63 13.50 -14.43 -11.08
C ALA A 63 14.33 -15.18 -10.03
N VAL A 64 15.15 -16.13 -10.43
CA VAL A 64 16.04 -16.86 -9.54
C VAL A 64 17.23 -15.99 -9.13
N GLY A 65 17.57 -16.01 -7.83
CA GLY A 65 18.69 -15.22 -7.29
C GLY A 65 18.41 -13.77 -7.00
N LYS A 66 17.20 -13.27 -7.32
CA LYS A 66 16.71 -11.95 -6.90
C LYS A 66 15.90 -12.07 -5.61
N ALA A 67 15.79 -10.97 -4.85
CA ALA A 67 14.84 -10.89 -3.75
C ALA A 67 13.42 -11.18 -4.28
N ALA A 68 12.63 -11.96 -3.53
CA ALA A 68 11.29 -12.36 -3.96
C ALA A 68 10.31 -11.17 -3.91
N PRO A 69 9.62 -10.84 -5.02
CA PRO A 69 8.65 -9.75 -5.06
C PRO A 69 7.33 -10.19 -4.36
N THR A 70 7.37 -10.25 -3.03
CA THR A 70 6.19 -10.47 -2.20
C THR A 70 5.34 -9.21 -2.13
N ASN A 71 4.11 -9.31 -1.63
CA ASN A 71 3.18 -8.18 -1.50
C ASN A 71 2.85 -7.49 -2.83
N GLN A 72 2.85 -8.26 -3.91
CA GLN A 72 2.47 -7.81 -5.24
C GLN A 72 1.21 -8.54 -5.73
N TRP A 73 0.56 -8.01 -6.76
CA TRP A 73 -0.65 -8.58 -7.35
C TRP A 73 -0.46 -9.99 -7.94
N TYR A 74 0.77 -10.39 -8.21
CA TYR A 74 1.14 -11.69 -8.79
C TYR A 74 1.93 -12.61 -7.84
N SER A 75 2.08 -12.24 -6.57
CA SER A 75 2.96 -12.97 -5.65
C SER A 75 2.57 -14.44 -5.47
N SER A 76 1.29 -14.81 -5.61
CA SER A 76 0.81 -16.20 -5.50
C SER A 76 1.52 -17.18 -6.46
N VAL A 77 2.03 -16.69 -7.60
CA VAL A 77 2.77 -17.53 -8.58
C VAL A 77 4.01 -18.19 -7.95
N MET A 78 4.63 -17.53 -6.95
CA MET A 78 5.85 -18.06 -6.33
C MET A 78 5.60 -19.07 -5.20
N PHE A 79 4.40 -19.03 -4.60
CA PHE A 79 4.11 -19.76 -3.37
C PHE A 79 3.19 -20.98 -3.56
N GLN A 80 2.61 -21.11 -4.75
CA GLN A 80 1.67 -22.18 -5.05
C GLN A 80 2.04 -22.88 -6.36
N ARG A 81 1.70 -24.15 -6.45
CA ARG A 81 1.87 -24.93 -7.68
C ARG A 81 1.15 -24.30 -8.87
N TRP A 82 -0.05 -23.76 -8.62
CA TRP A 82 -0.89 -23.01 -9.55
C TRP A 82 -1.22 -21.65 -8.92
N SER A 83 -1.23 -20.59 -9.71
CA SER A 83 -1.47 -19.27 -9.16
C SER A 83 -2.90 -19.08 -8.67
N GLN A 84 -3.09 -18.12 -7.76
CA GLN A 84 -4.39 -17.45 -7.63
C GLN A 84 -4.66 -16.58 -8.88
N PRO A 85 -5.89 -16.08 -9.07
CA PRO A 85 -6.18 -15.15 -10.14
C PRO A 85 -5.29 -13.91 -10.08
N LEU A 86 -4.75 -13.53 -11.23
CA LEU A 86 -3.93 -12.35 -11.44
C LEU A 86 -4.80 -11.25 -12.03
N HIS A 87 -5.11 -10.21 -11.25
CA HIS A 87 -5.96 -9.10 -11.65
C HIS A 87 -5.13 -7.97 -12.28
N ALA A 88 -4.81 -8.10 -13.57
CA ALA A 88 -3.96 -7.15 -14.29
C ALA A 88 -4.71 -5.97 -14.94
N HIS A 89 -6.03 -6.05 -15.00
CA HIS A 89 -6.94 -5.09 -15.62
C HIS A 89 -6.48 -4.54 -16.99
N PRO A 90 -7.38 -4.51 -17.99
CA PRO A 90 -8.80 -4.95 -17.91
C PRO A 90 -8.95 -6.47 -17.86
N MET A 91 -7.91 -7.23 -18.17
CA MET A 91 -7.90 -8.69 -18.21
C MET A 91 -7.55 -9.27 -16.83
N THR A 92 -8.02 -10.51 -16.61
CA THR A 92 -7.61 -11.35 -15.49
C THR A 92 -7.06 -12.66 -16.01
N TYR A 93 -6.14 -13.27 -15.25
CA TYR A 93 -5.41 -14.45 -15.66
C TYR A 93 -5.28 -15.45 -14.50
N ARG A 94 -5.06 -16.72 -14.83
CA ARG A 94 -4.73 -17.76 -13.84
C ARG A 94 -3.93 -18.88 -14.48
N ALA A 95 -2.85 -19.31 -13.84
CA ALA A 95 -2.17 -20.53 -14.21
C ALA A 95 -2.84 -21.73 -13.54
N VAL A 96 -3.21 -22.74 -14.32
CA VAL A 96 -3.85 -23.97 -13.87
C VAL A 96 -3.24 -25.21 -14.55
N GLU A 97 -3.55 -26.40 -14.09
CA GLU A 97 -3.04 -27.65 -14.71
C GLU A 97 -3.41 -27.76 -16.20
N ALA A 98 -4.54 -27.21 -16.60
CA ALA A 98 -5.03 -27.26 -17.99
C ALA A 98 -4.31 -26.28 -18.93
N GLY A 99 -3.56 -25.30 -18.39
CA GLY A 99 -2.92 -24.25 -19.15
C GLY A 99 -2.97 -22.87 -18.47
N PHE A 100 -2.96 -21.84 -19.27
CA PHE A 100 -3.06 -20.45 -18.79
C PHE A 100 -4.41 -19.86 -19.15
N GLU A 101 -5.23 -19.58 -18.15
CA GLU A 101 -6.57 -19.01 -18.28
C GLU A 101 -6.52 -17.51 -18.42
N LEU A 102 -7.45 -16.94 -19.21
CA LEU A 102 -7.65 -15.51 -19.34
C LEU A 102 -9.14 -15.19 -19.51
N GLY A 103 -9.52 -13.97 -19.11
CA GLY A 103 -10.88 -13.48 -19.29
C GLY A 103 -11.03 -11.99 -18.98
N LEU A 104 -12.08 -11.40 -19.56
CA LEU A 104 -12.59 -10.09 -19.17
C LEU A 104 -13.60 -10.32 -18.04
N PRO A 105 -13.38 -9.81 -16.83
CA PRO A 105 -14.27 -10.08 -15.70
C PRO A 105 -15.62 -9.37 -15.88
N THR A 106 -16.63 -9.86 -15.15
CA THR A 106 -17.98 -9.29 -15.16
C THR A 106 -18.34 -8.78 -13.78
N ARG A 107 -18.99 -7.60 -13.75
CA ARG A 107 -19.49 -6.99 -12.52
C ARG A 107 -20.47 -7.89 -11.78
N ARG A 108 -20.30 -8.01 -10.47
CA ARG A 108 -21.25 -8.66 -9.54
C ARG A 108 -21.37 -7.81 -8.28
N LEU A 109 -22.56 -7.77 -7.71
CA LEU A 109 -22.84 -7.13 -6.43
C LEU A 109 -23.42 -8.15 -5.46
N ALA A 110 -22.78 -8.33 -4.31
CA ALA A 110 -23.30 -9.11 -3.19
C ALA A 110 -23.73 -8.18 -2.06
N VAL A 111 -24.91 -8.43 -1.51
CA VAL A 111 -25.48 -7.69 -0.38
C VAL A 111 -25.92 -8.69 0.67
N GLU A 112 -25.31 -8.65 1.83
CA GLU A 112 -25.54 -9.58 2.94
C GLU A 112 -25.96 -8.81 4.20
N ASN A 113 -26.55 -9.53 5.16
CA ASN A 113 -26.90 -9.00 6.47
C ASN A 113 -27.69 -7.68 6.42
N GLY A 114 -28.76 -7.66 5.60
CA GLY A 114 -29.58 -6.47 5.42
C GLY A 114 -28.86 -5.25 4.83
N GLY A 115 -27.68 -5.46 4.26
CA GLY A 115 -26.81 -4.42 3.69
C GLY A 115 -25.71 -3.92 4.63
N ALA A 116 -25.51 -4.58 5.79
CA ALA A 116 -24.37 -4.32 6.65
C ALA A 116 -23.04 -4.74 5.99
N LYS A 117 -23.07 -5.81 5.18
CA LYS A 117 -21.94 -6.23 4.35
C LYS A 117 -22.29 -6.07 2.87
N ARG A 118 -21.37 -5.51 2.10
CA ARG A 118 -21.52 -5.36 0.65
C ARG A 118 -20.21 -5.60 -0.06
N GLU A 119 -20.25 -6.27 -1.21
CA GLU A 119 -19.09 -6.50 -2.06
C GLU A 119 -19.47 -6.20 -3.52
N LEU A 120 -18.67 -5.32 -4.15
CA LEU A 120 -18.71 -5.07 -5.59
C LEU A 120 -17.49 -5.76 -6.20
N SER A 121 -17.70 -6.74 -7.08
CA SER A 121 -16.63 -7.58 -7.58
C SER A 121 -16.59 -7.74 -9.09
N TYR A 122 -15.38 -7.96 -9.61
CA TYR A 122 -15.00 -8.29 -10.98
C TYR A 122 -14.00 -9.45 -10.92
N LEU A 123 -14.44 -10.61 -10.44
CA LEU A 123 -13.60 -11.77 -10.21
C LEU A 123 -13.22 -12.45 -11.53
N HIS A 124 -12.11 -13.19 -11.51
CA HIS A 124 -11.67 -13.98 -12.65
C HIS A 124 -12.73 -14.98 -13.10
N ALA A 125 -12.95 -15.02 -14.39
CA ALA A 125 -13.75 -16.04 -15.07
C ALA A 125 -13.00 -16.43 -16.35
N ALA A 126 -12.57 -17.68 -16.43
CA ALA A 126 -11.86 -18.16 -17.58
C ALA A 126 -12.78 -18.17 -18.81
N ALA A 127 -12.51 -17.32 -19.79
CA ALA A 127 -13.18 -17.33 -21.10
C ALA A 127 -12.39 -18.19 -22.10
N VAL A 128 -11.06 -18.16 -22.00
CA VAL A 128 -10.13 -18.89 -22.87
C VAL A 128 -9.05 -19.52 -22.00
N THR A 129 -8.76 -20.81 -22.20
CA THR A 129 -7.60 -21.49 -21.64
C THR A 129 -6.62 -21.80 -22.77
N VAL A 130 -5.41 -21.32 -22.64
CA VAL A 130 -4.32 -21.44 -23.62
C VAL A 130 -3.36 -22.55 -23.16
N SER A 131 -3.09 -23.51 -24.03
CA SER A 131 -2.07 -24.55 -23.76
C SER A 131 -1.50 -25.12 -25.07
N PRO A 132 -0.24 -25.56 -25.10
CA PRO A 132 0.21 -26.47 -26.16
C PRO A 132 -0.67 -27.74 -26.24
N VAL A 133 -0.80 -28.33 -27.42
CA VAL A 133 -1.53 -29.60 -27.60
C VAL A 133 -0.79 -30.71 -26.87
N ALA A 134 -1.52 -31.56 -26.12
CA ALA A 134 -0.98 -32.62 -25.26
C ALA A 134 -0.09 -32.15 -24.10
N PHE A 135 -0.12 -30.84 -23.76
CA PHE A 135 0.67 -30.26 -22.69
C PHE A 135 0.20 -30.72 -21.31
N LYS A 136 1.14 -31.15 -20.50
CA LYS A 136 0.94 -31.60 -19.10
C LYS A 136 1.97 -30.91 -18.22
N PRO A 137 1.79 -29.64 -17.88
CA PRO A 137 2.75 -28.92 -17.06
C PRO A 137 2.79 -29.47 -15.63
N GLN A 138 3.96 -29.38 -15.00
CA GLN A 138 4.14 -29.82 -13.62
C GLN A 138 3.71 -28.75 -12.63
N ASP A 139 3.99 -27.50 -12.93
CA ASP A 139 3.72 -26.32 -12.12
C ASP A 139 3.73 -25.05 -13.00
N ALA A 140 3.39 -23.93 -12.39
CA ALA A 140 3.60 -22.59 -12.94
C ALA A 140 4.66 -21.86 -12.12
N ARG A 141 5.56 -21.12 -12.76
CA ARG A 141 6.69 -20.45 -12.11
C ARG A 141 6.79 -19.00 -12.55
N LEU A 142 7.13 -18.13 -11.60
CA LEU A 142 7.56 -16.77 -11.91
C LEU A 142 8.92 -16.84 -12.63
N ALA A 143 8.95 -16.46 -13.91
CA ALA A 143 10.16 -16.53 -14.73
C ALA A 143 10.88 -15.16 -14.82
N LYS A 144 10.12 -14.07 -14.88
CA LYS A 144 10.60 -12.70 -14.91
C LYS A 144 9.57 -11.77 -14.29
N PHE A 145 10.04 -10.67 -13.71
CA PHE A 145 9.20 -9.57 -13.24
C PHE A 145 9.92 -8.23 -13.44
N SER A 146 9.13 -7.18 -13.62
CA SER A 146 9.58 -5.80 -13.57
C SER A 146 8.56 -4.94 -12.82
N ASP A 147 8.54 -3.64 -12.98
CA ASP A 147 7.75 -2.77 -12.09
C ASP A 147 6.24 -3.07 -12.10
N TRP A 148 5.67 -3.53 -13.22
CA TRP A 148 4.27 -4.01 -13.33
C TRP A 148 4.05 -5.06 -14.43
N LEU A 149 5.12 -5.69 -14.92
CA LEU A 149 5.08 -6.82 -15.86
C LEU A 149 5.52 -8.10 -15.16
N VAL A 150 4.88 -9.21 -15.50
CA VAL A 150 5.24 -10.53 -15.01
C VAL A 150 5.24 -11.54 -16.16
N GLN A 151 6.22 -12.46 -16.13
CA GLN A 151 6.24 -13.65 -16.97
C GLN A 151 6.00 -14.89 -16.12
N VAL A 152 4.98 -15.65 -16.48
CA VAL A 152 4.64 -16.94 -15.88
C VAL A 152 5.02 -18.03 -16.85
N SER A 153 5.93 -18.90 -16.46
CA SER A 153 6.38 -20.05 -17.23
C SER A 153 5.80 -21.34 -16.72
N MET A 154 5.27 -22.16 -17.60
CA MET A 154 4.78 -23.50 -17.35
C MET A 154 5.60 -24.47 -18.19
N ALA A 155 6.15 -25.53 -17.59
CA ALA A 155 6.99 -26.51 -18.26
C ALA A 155 6.42 -27.92 -18.10
N ALA A 156 6.45 -28.68 -19.18
CA ALA A 156 6.13 -30.11 -19.20
C ALA A 156 7.39 -30.95 -19.48
N GLY A 157 7.28 -32.24 -19.38
CA GLY A 157 8.35 -33.14 -19.78
C GLY A 157 8.78 -32.95 -21.24
N ALA A 158 9.96 -33.49 -21.60
CA ALA A 158 10.49 -33.45 -22.97
C ALA A 158 10.77 -32.05 -23.53
N GLY A 159 10.95 -31.04 -22.67
CA GLY A 159 11.34 -29.67 -23.06
C GLY A 159 10.19 -28.83 -23.65
N GLU A 160 8.95 -29.19 -23.36
CA GLU A 160 7.78 -28.34 -23.70
C GLU A 160 7.60 -27.23 -22.67
N SER A 161 7.37 -26.02 -23.13
CA SER A 161 7.06 -24.89 -22.25
C SER A 161 6.11 -23.92 -22.93
N LEU A 162 5.31 -23.24 -22.08
CA LEU A 162 4.50 -22.08 -22.40
C LEU A 162 4.89 -20.96 -21.44
N THR A 163 5.26 -19.80 -21.95
CA THR A 163 5.51 -18.60 -21.16
C THR A 163 4.49 -17.53 -21.52
N ALA A 164 3.75 -17.05 -20.54
CA ALA A 164 2.80 -15.95 -20.68
C ALA A 164 3.40 -14.68 -20.08
N THR A 165 3.40 -13.59 -20.84
CA THR A 165 3.76 -12.23 -20.39
C THR A 165 2.49 -11.43 -20.22
N VAL A 166 2.25 -10.94 -19.00
CA VAL A 166 1.09 -10.11 -18.64
C VAL A 166 1.55 -8.88 -17.86
N LEU A 167 0.81 -7.78 -17.97
CA LEU A 167 1.15 -6.54 -17.30
C LEU A 167 -0.12 -5.74 -17.00
N HIS A 168 -0.10 -4.94 -15.93
CA HIS A 168 -1.18 -4.02 -15.63
C HIS A 168 -1.48 -3.09 -16.80
N GLY A 169 -2.77 -2.80 -16.99
CA GLY A 169 -3.27 -1.89 -18.02
C GLY A 169 -3.21 -2.43 -19.45
N SER A 170 -2.65 -3.63 -19.69
CA SER A 170 -2.63 -4.19 -21.03
C SER A 170 -3.90 -4.96 -21.37
N PRO A 171 -4.54 -4.67 -22.52
CA PRO A 171 -5.60 -5.53 -23.03
C PRO A 171 -5.08 -6.82 -23.65
N PHE A 172 -3.76 -6.98 -23.76
CA PHE A 172 -3.08 -8.13 -24.33
C PHE A 172 -2.41 -8.99 -23.28
N SER A 173 -2.33 -10.29 -23.57
CA SER A 173 -1.34 -11.22 -23.03
C SER A 173 -0.50 -11.78 -24.18
N TYR A 174 0.78 -11.96 -23.96
CA TYR A 174 1.76 -12.36 -24.99
C TYR A 174 2.35 -13.71 -24.61
N TYR A 175 2.51 -14.57 -25.61
CA TYR A 175 2.88 -15.96 -25.37
C TYR A 175 4.07 -16.38 -26.23
N GLU A 176 4.93 -17.18 -25.60
CA GLU A 176 6.00 -17.91 -26.30
C GLU A 176 5.91 -19.39 -25.92
N CYS A 177 6.03 -20.29 -26.88
CA CYS A 177 6.05 -21.73 -26.66
C CYS A 177 7.27 -22.36 -27.30
N SER A 178 7.87 -23.37 -26.62
CA SER A 178 9.10 -24.01 -27.11
C SER A 178 8.85 -24.89 -28.33
N LYS A 179 7.71 -25.58 -28.38
CA LYS A 179 7.31 -26.49 -29.46
C LYS A 179 5.83 -26.82 -29.43
N GLY A 180 5.37 -27.55 -30.45
CA GLY A 180 3.98 -28.01 -30.60
C GLY A 180 3.05 -26.94 -31.12
N ASP A 181 1.82 -27.37 -31.38
CA ASP A 181 0.70 -26.49 -31.74
C ASP A 181 0.04 -25.98 -30.47
N VAL A 182 -0.72 -24.88 -30.58
CA VAL A 182 -1.35 -24.25 -29.44
C VAL A 182 -2.87 -24.43 -29.52
N ARG A 183 -3.45 -24.84 -28.42
CA ARG A 183 -4.88 -25.06 -28.25
C ARG A 183 -5.50 -23.95 -27.39
N PHE A 184 -6.61 -23.42 -27.87
CA PHE A 184 -7.48 -22.49 -27.19
C PHE A 184 -8.78 -23.22 -26.85
N ARG A 185 -9.04 -23.48 -25.56
CA ARG A 185 -10.33 -23.97 -25.08
C ARG A 185 -11.17 -22.79 -24.63
N LEU A 186 -12.38 -22.72 -25.16
CA LEU A 186 -13.34 -21.64 -24.88
C LEU A 186 -14.37 -22.14 -23.86
N ALA A 187 -14.75 -21.29 -22.93
CA ALA A 187 -15.69 -21.64 -21.86
C ALA A 187 -17.10 -21.98 -22.38
N SER A 188 -17.50 -21.40 -23.51
CA SER A 188 -18.78 -21.66 -24.18
C SER A 188 -18.61 -21.60 -25.69
N GLN A 189 -19.62 -22.02 -26.42
CA GLN A 189 -19.61 -21.97 -27.89
C GLN A 189 -19.46 -20.52 -28.36
N PRO A 190 -18.44 -20.20 -29.17
CA PRO A 190 -18.18 -18.85 -29.61
C PRO A 190 -19.15 -18.42 -30.75
N LYS A 191 -19.38 -17.10 -30.83
CA LYS A 191 -19.78 -16.45 -32.08
C LYS A 191 -18.53 -15.94 -32.76
N LEU A 192 -18.24 -16.41 -33.98
CA LEU A 192 -17.07 -15.97 -34.74
C LEU A 192 -17.29 -14.54 -35.24
N LEU A 193 -16.26 -13.71 -35.10
CA LEU A 193 -16.18 -12.35 -35.63
C LEU A 193 -15.25 -12.30 -36.84
N SER A 194 -14.14 -13.04 -36.80
CA SER A 194 -13.27 -13.30 -37.95
C SER A 194 -12.86 -14.77 -37.92
N ASP A 195 -13.28 -15.52 -38.93
CA ASP A 195 -12.82 -16.90 -39.13
C ASP A 195 -11.52 -16.86 -39.95
N PRO A 196 -10.39 -17.33 -39.41
CA PRO A 196 -9.13 -17.33 -40.15
C PRO A 196 -9.11 -18.32 -41.34
N LYS A 197 -10.13 -19.19 -41.47
CA LYS A 197 -10.32 -20.05 -42.65
C LYS A 197 -11.04 -19.34 -43.79
N ASP A 198 -11.62 -18.17 -43.53
CA ASP A 198 -12.20 -17.33 -44.59
C ASP A 198 -11.07 -16.62 -45.36
N ALA A 199 -10.89 -17.01 -46.65
CA ALA A 199 -9.85 -16.46 -47.48
C ALA A 199 -9.95 -14.92 -47.74
N SER A 200 -11.08 -14.30 -47.39
CA SER A 200 -11.26 -12.85 -47.41
C SER A 200 -10.74 -12.13 -46.18
N ARG A 201 -10.35 -12.88 -45.15
CA ARG A 201 -9.88 -12.37 -43.82
C ARG A 201 -8.37 -12.55 -43.69
N ASP A 202 -7.79 -11.85 -42.73
CA ASP A 202 -6.38 -12.03 -42.36
C ASP A 202 -6.16 -13.40 -41.69
N ALA A 203 -5.45 -14.30 -42.34
CA ALA A 203 -5.16 -15.65 -41.86
C ALA A 203 -4.39 -15.66 -40.53
N ARG A 204 -3.84 -14.55 -40.08
CA ARG A 204 -3.16 -14.41 -38.77
C ARG A 204 -4.12 -14.17 -37.62
N VAL A 205 -5.40 -13.92 -37.87
CA VAL A 205 -6.33 -13.44 -36.85
C VAL A 205 -7.53 -14.38 -36.72
N ALA A 206 -7.72 -14.92 -35.51
CA ALA A 206 -8.97 -15.54 -35.10
C ALA A 206 -9.64 -14.63 -34.06
N SER A 207 -10.89 -14.21 -34.31
CA SER A 207 -11.63 -13.41 -33.33
C SER A 207 -13.05 -13.93 -33.12
N PHE A 208 -13.50 -13.86 -31.87
CA PHE A 208 -14.76 -14.46 -31.43
C PHE A 208 -15.29 -13.80 -30.15
N THR A 209 -16.57 -14.02 -29.86
CA THR A 209 -17.13 -13.70 -28.55
C THR A 209 -17.37 -14.97 -27.73
N VAL A 210 -17.05 -14.90 -26.45
CA VAL A 210 -17.39 -15.92 -25.44
C VAL A 210 -18.14 -15.21 -24.32
N ASP A 211 -19.33 -15.70 -23.96
CA ASP A 211 -20.18 -15.12 -22.93
C ASP A 211 -20.40 -13.60 -23.10
N GLY A 212 -20.58 -13.17 -24.35
CA GLY A 212 -20.80 -11.77 -24.71
C GLY A 212 -19.59 -10.85 -24.65
N LYS A 213 -18.40 -11.38 -24.37
CA LYS A 213 -17.12 -10.64 -24.38
C LYS A 213 -16.32 -10.99 -25.64
N ALA A 214 -15.69 -10.00 -26.25
CA ALA A 214 -14.94 -10.18 -27.49
C ALA A 214 -13.45 -10.44 -27.22
N TYR A 215 -12.88 -11.39 -27.95
CA TYR A 215 -11.46 -11.75 -27.89
C TYR A 215 -10.88 -11.90 -29.27
N ALA A 216 -9.58 -11.71 -29.40
CA ALA A 216 -8.83 -11.98 -30.63
C ALA A 216 -7.50 -12.66 -30.30
N VAL A 217 -7.11 -13.60 -31.15
CA VAL A 217 -5.79 -14.23 -31.15
C VAL A 217 -5.06 -13.76 -32.40
N PHE A 218 -3.83 -13.33 -32.24
CA PHE A 218 -2.94 -12.85 -33.29
C PHE A 218 -1.75 -13.77 -33.41
N ALA A 219 -1.71 -14.52 -34.50
CA ALA A 219 -0.69 -15.53 -34.80
C ALA A 219 0.37 -15.01 -35.76
N PRO A 220 1.58 -15.58 -35.81
CA PRO A 220 2.61 -15.20 -36.78
C PRO A 220 2.19 -15.52 -38.20
N THR A 221 2.78 -14.81 -39.16
CA THR A 221 2.61 -15.08 -40.60
C THR A 221 2.98 -16.51 -40.96
N GLY A 222 2.15 -17.20 -41.72
CA GLY A 222 2.32 -18.60 -42.10
C GLY A 222 1.68 -19.60 -41.15
N SER A 223 0.94 -19.13 -40.15
CA SER A 223 0.13 -19.98 -39.29
C SER A 223 -1.11 -20.53 -40.01
N SER A 224 -1.64 -21.65 -39.51
CA SER A 224 -2.94 -22.19 -39.91
C SER A 224 -3.79 -22.59 -38.70
N TRP A 225 -5.08 -22.81 -38.90
CA TRP A 225 -6.03 -23.00 -37.83
C TRP A 225 -6.95 -24.18 -38.06
N GLU A 226 -7.32 -24.86 -36.97
CA GLU A 226 -8.25 -25.96 -36.99
C GLU A 226 -9.24 -25.88 -35.83
N TRP A 227 -10.55 -25.96 -36.13
CA TRP A 227 -11.56 -26.24 -35.13
C TRP A 227 -11.64 -27.76 -34.92
N THR A 228 -11.10 -28.25 -33.81
CA THR A 228 -11.16 -29.66 -33.44
C THR A 228 -12.46 -30.05 -32.76
N GLN A 229 -13.06 -29.08 -32.08
CA GLN A 229 -14.39 -29.17 -31.42
C GLN A 229 -15.09 -27.80 -31.48
N PRO A 230 -16.41 -27.72 -31.20
CA PRO A 230 -17.13 -26.46 -31.22
C PRO A 230 -16.56 -25.37 -30.29
N THR A 231 -15.86 -25.78 -29.23
CA THR A 231 -15.22 -24.89 -28.24
C THR A 231 -13.71 -25.05 -28.18
N GLU A 232 -13.10 -25.67 -29.19
CA GLU A 232 -11.65 -25.89 -29.20
C GLU A 232 -11.05 -25.49 -30.54
N LEU A 233 -10.20 -24.47 -30.53
CA LEU A 233 -9.45 -23.96 -31.68
C LEU A 233 -7.96 -24.31 -31.51
N VAL A 234 -7.35 -24.91 -32.53
CA VAL A 234 -5.93 -25.19 -32.58
C VAL A 234 -5.24 -24.26 -33.58
N LEU A 235 -4.14 -23.68 -33.13
CA LEU A 235 -3.22 -22.85 -33.92
C LEU A 235 -1.99 -23.70 -34.26
N HIS A 236 -1.75 -23.92 -35.54
CA HIS A 236 -0.54 -24.53 -36.07
C HIS A 236 0.50 -23.45 -36.36
N LEU A 237 1.55 -23.41 -35.54
CA LEU A 237 2.60 -22.41 -35.67
C LEU A 237 3.65 -22.82 -36.72
N PRO A 238 4.10 -21.91 -37.56
CA PRO A 238 5.16 -22.18 -38.53
C PRO A 238 6.50 -22.46 -37.83
N ALA A 239 7.38 -23.18 -38.53
CA ALA A 239 8.72 -23.41 -38.03
C ALA A 239 9.48 -22.09 -37.81
N GLY A 240 10.05 -21.91 -36.61
CA GLY A 240 10.81 -20.73 -36.23
C GLY A 240 10.05 -19.53 -35.71
N ALA A 241 8.70 -19.53 -35.78
CA ALA A 241 7.90 -18.47 -35.19
C ALA A 241 7.01 -19.07 -34.05
N ARG A 242 7.49 -19.00 -32.82
CA ARG A 242 6.91 -19.64 -31.64
C ARG A 242 6.27 -18.66 -30.67
N TYR A 243 5.52 -17.72 -31.18
CA TYR A 243 4.87 -16.66 -30.42
C TYR A 243 3.47 -16.36 -30.96
N PHE A 244 2.63 -15.81 -30.12
CA PHE A 244 1.32 -15.25 -30.48
C PHE A 244 0.88 -14.33 -29.35
N SER A 245 -0.12 -13.48 -29.61
CA SER A 245 -0.76 -12.69 -28.56
C SER A 245 -2.26 -12.91 -28.53
N VAL A 246 -2.88 -12.69 -27.37
CA VAL A 246 -4.33 -12.77 -27.17
C VAL A 246 -4.78 -11.46 -26.55
N ALA A 247 -5.85 -10.86 -27.11
CA ALA A 247 -6.44 -9.65 -26.57
C ALA A 247 -7.90 -9.87 -26.15
N GLY A 248 -8.29 -9.24 -25.02
CA GLY A 248 -9.67 -8.93 -24.74
C GLY A 248 -10.03 -7.63 -25.43
N LEU A 249 -11.05 -7.63 -26.28
CA LEU A 249 -11.43 -6.46 -27.08
C LEU A 249 -12.51 -5.64 -26.35
N PRO A 250 -12.48 -4.30 -26.42
CA PRO A 250 -13.49 -3.45 -25.79
C PRO A 250 -14.88 -3.54 -26.49
N ASN A 251 -14.90 -3.98 -27.73
CA ASN A 251 -16.09 -4.25 -28.53
C ASN A 251 -15.77 -5.20 -29.70
N ASP A 252 -16.76 -5.65 -30.43
CA ASP A 252 -16.65 -6.62 -31.53
C ASP A 252 -16.57 -5.99 -32.93
N SER A 253 -16.20 -4.71 -33.05
CA SER A 253 -16.14 -4.03 -34.35
C SER A 253 -14.89 -4.38 -35.14
N GLU A 254 -15.00 -4.38 -36.49
CA GLU A 254 -13.84 -4.58 -37.38
C GLU A 254 -12.78 -3.47 -37.23
N ALA A 255 -13.20 -2.24 -36.88
CA ALA A 255 -12.27 -1.14 -36.62
C ALA A 255 -11.38 -1.45 -35.38
N THR A 256 -12.01 -1.93 -34.29
CA THR A 256 -11.27 -2.36 -33.10
C THR A 256 -10.29 -3.48 -33.44
N LEU A 257 -10.73 -4.50 -34.16
CA LEU A 257 -9.88 -5.64 -34.52
C LEU A 257 -8.66 -5.18 -35.34
N ARG A 258 -8.86 -4.27 -36.31
CA ARG A 258 -7.77 -3.71 -37.11
C ARG A 258 -6.78 -2.89 -36.28
N ASP A 259 -7.27 -2.05 -35.37
CA ASP A 259 -6.42 -1.20 -34.53
C ASP A 259 -5.61 -2.05 -33.55
N PHE A 260 -6.18 -3.15 -33.03
CA PHE A 260 -5.49 -4.11 -32.16
C PHE A 260 -4.46 -4.93 -32.93
N LEU A 261 -4.78 -5.38 -34.16
CA LEU A 261 -3.83 -6.09 -35.02
C LEU A 261 -2.58 -5.24 -35.29
N ALA A 262 -2.74 -3.94 -35.48
CA ALA A 262 -1.61 -3.03 -35.76
C ALA A 262 -0.54 -3.02 -34.66
N VAL A 263 -0.88 -3.40 -33.43
CA VAL A 263 0.02 -3.39 -32.26
C VAL A 263 0.25 -4.77 -31.65
N ALA A 264 -0.42 -5.82 -32.14
CA ALA A 264 -0.45 -7.15 -31.55
C ALA A 264 0.93 -7.84 -31.46
N TYR A 265 1.89 -7.40 -32.25
CA TYR A 265 3.24 -7.99 -32.33
C TYR A 265 4.31 -7.16 -31.61
N ALA A 266 3.96 -6.09 -30.95
CA ALA A 266 4.85 -5.31 -30.08
C ALA A 266 4.88 -5.95 -28.68
N PHE A 267 5.76 -6.92 -28.48
CA PHE A 267 5.85 -7.72 -27.24
C PHE A 267 6.57 -6.95 -26.13
N PRO A 268 5.95 -6.70 -24.99
CA PRO A 268 6.61 -6.09 -23.85
C PRO A 268 7.73 -6.96 -23.28
N THR A 269 8.87 -6.34 -23.03
CA THR A 269 10.05 -6.99 -22.45
C THR A 269 10.40 -6.47 -21.07
N ASP A 270 10.03 -5.22 -20.78
CA ASP A 270 10.29 -4.59 -19.48
C ASP A 270 9.28 -3.46 -19.21
N THR A 271 9.11 -3.11 -17.94
CA THR A 271 8.33 -1.96 -17.49
C THR A 271 9.09 -1.19 -16.44
N ARG A 272 8.98 0.16 -16.49
CA ARG A 272 9.72 1.02 -15.59
C ARG A 272 8.91 2.24 -15.17
N VAL A 273 8.86 2.51 -13.87
CA VAL A 273 8.39 3.75 -13.27
C VAL A 273 9.55 4.59 -12.78
N ASP A 274 9.56 5.85 -13.15
CA ASP A 274 10.49 6.85 -12.63
C ASP A 274 9.70 7.99 -12.00
N TRP A 275 10.23 8.60 -10.94
CA TRP A 275 9.60 9.74 -10.26
C TRP A 275 10.61 10.84 -9.96
N ALA A 276 10.10 12.05 -9.86
CA ALA A 276 10.88 13.21 -9.46
C ALA A 276 10.02 14.15 -8.61
N TYR A 277 10.58 14.65 -7.52
CA TYR A 277 9.99 15.68 -6.67
C TYR A 277 10.70 17.02 -6.90
N ASP A 278 9.92 18.06 -7.20
CA ASP A 278 10.40 19.43 -7.25
C ASP A 278 10.00 20.15 -5.96
N GLU A 279 10.97 20.37 -5.08
CA GLU A 279 10.78 21.01 -3.78
C GLU A 279 10.25 22.45 -3.90
N LYS A 280 10.58 23.17 -5.00
CA LYS A 280 10.14 24.58 -5.19
C LYS A 280 8.66 24.71 -5.53
N THR A 281 8.14 23.74 -6.24
CA THR A 281 6.74 23.75 -6.73
C THR A 281 5.86 22.74 -6.02
N SER A 282 6.43 21.91 -5.15
CA SER A 282 5.79 20.72 -4.54
C SER A 282 5.23 19.73 -5.58
N ALA A 283 5.73 19.75 -6.82
CA ALA A 283 5.28 18.86 -7.87
C ALA A 283 5.97 17.49 -7.77
N VAL A 284 5.18 16.42 -7.90
CA VAL A 284 5.64 15.04 -8.05
C VAL A 284 5.26 14.57 -9.45
N ARG A 285 6.26 14.40 -10.30
CA ARG A 285 6.09 13.84 -11.63
C ARG A 285 6.43 12.36 -11.62
N THR A 286 5.53 11.52 -12.14
CA THR A 286 5.74 10.09 -12.32
C THR A 286 5.65 9.75 -13.81
N THR A 287 6.61 8.99 -14.31
CA THR A 287 6.68 8.56 -15.72
C THR A 287 6.69 7.04 -15.80
N PHE A 288 5.77 6.49 -16.58
CA PHE A 288 5.61 5.06 -16.85
C PHE A 288 6.12 4.75 -18.23
N ARG A 289 6.93 3.68 -18.38
CA ARG A 289 7.49 3.24 -19.67
C ARG A 289 7.35 1.73 -19.81
N VAL A 290 7.04 1.30 -21.04
CA VAL A 290 7.05 -0.10 -21.46
C VAL A 290 8.09 -0.24 -22.56
N GLU A 291 9.03 -1.16 -22.42
CA GLU A 291 9.93 -1.57 -23.49
C GLU A 291 9.32 -2.71 -24.27
N THR A 292 9.41 -2.66 -25.61
CA THR A 292 8.82 -3.66 -26.48
C THR A 292 9.82 -4.12 -27.55
N VAL A 293 9.61 -5.34 -28.06
CA VAL A 293 10.27 -5.84 -29.25
C VAL A 293 9.23 -6.21 -30.30
N ALA A 294 9.48 -5.90 -31.55
CA ALA A 294 8.61 -6.32 -32.64
C ALA A 294 8.89 -7.77 -33.02
N LYS A 295 7.88 -8.64 -32.88
CA LYS A 295 7.94 -10.04 -33.34
C LYS A 295 7.64 -10.15 -34.82
N GLU A 296 6.85 -9.22 -35.38
CA GLU A 296 6.62 -9.02 -36.82
C GLU A 296 6.63 -7.54 -37.18
N GLY A 297 7.08 -7.24 -38.39
CA GLY A 297 7.19 -5.85 -38.85
C GLY A 297 8.20 -5.02 -38.05
N GLN A 298 7.90 -3.74 -37.85
CA GLN A 298 8.78 -2.79 -37.14
C GLN A 298 8.02 -1.96 -36.09
N ASN A 299 6.72 -2.23 -35.87
CA ASN A 299 5.93 -1.45 -34.93
C ASN A 299 6.28 -1.86 -33.49
N LEU A 300 6.74 -0.90 -32.69
CA LEU A 300 7.05 -1.06 -31.29
C LEU A 300 5.96 -0.48 -30.38
N THR A 301 4.92 0.15 -30.94
CA THR A 301 3.84 0.77 -30.17
C THR A 301 2.92 -0.30 -29.58
N THR A 302 2.59 -0.17 -28.29
CA THR A 302 1.59 -0.99 -27.62
C THR A 302 0.38 -0.17 -27.17
N LEU A 303 -0.57 -0.79 -26.49
CA LEU A 303 -1.70 -0.14 -25.83
C LEU A 303 -1.53 -0.16 -24.33
N MET A 304 -1.72 0.98 -23.70
CA MET A 304 -1.70 1.13 -22.24
C MET A 304 -3.06 1.58 -21.73
N GLY A 305 -3.62 0.86 -20.78
CA GLY A 305 -4.90 1.17 -20.14
C GLY A 305 -4.70 2.00 -18.88
N LEU A 306 -4.93 3.30 -18.97
CA LEU A 306 -4.81 4.20 -17.83
C LEU A 306 -6.02 4.06 -16.90
N TYR A 307 -5.75 3.91 -15.60
CA TYR A 307 -6.76 3.86 -14.56
C TYR A 307 -7.23 5.28 -14.16
N PRO A 308 -8.37 5.45 -13.48
CA PRO A 308 -8.89 6.77 -13.10
C PRO A 308 -7.89 7.66 -12.37
N HIS A 309 -7.14 7.13 -11.40
CA HIS A 309 -6.13 7.91 -10.68
C HIS A 309 -4.98 8.38 -11.59
N GLN A 310 -4.72 7.68 -12.71
CA GLN A 310 -3.67 8.04 -13.68
C GLN A 310 -4.20 9.07 -14.70
N TRP A 311 -5.31 8.78 -15.40
CA TRP A 311 -5.77 9.68 -16.45
C TRP A 311 -6.36 11.01 -15.91
N ASN A 312 -6.84 11.04 -14.65
CA ASN A 312 -7.19 12.30 -13.96
C ASN A 312 -5.99 13.20 -13.69
N ALA A 313 -4.78 12.63 -13.58
CA ALA A 313 -3.53 13.36 -13.29
C ALA A 313 -2.57 13.46 -14.48
N ALA A 314 -2.91 12.85 -15.63
CA ALA A 314 -2.07 12.89 -16.83
C ALA A 314 -2.01 14.30 -17.44
N LYS A 315 -0.80 14.72 -17.86
CA LYS A 315 -0.57 16.01 -18.53
C LYS A 315 0.37 15.82 -19.73
N PRO A 316 -0.08 16.02 -20.96
CA PRO A 316 -1.48 16.25 -21.34
C PRO A 316 -2.34 15.00 -21.08
N VAL A 317 -3.66 15.18 -20.96
CA VAL A 317 -4.59 14.04 -20.88
C VAL A 317 -4.53 13.32 -22.24
N PRO A 318 -4.14 12.04 -22.29
CA PRO A 318 -4.04 11.31 -23.55
C PRO A 318 -5.41 11.13 -24.20
N ALA A 319 -5.45 11.25 -25.52
CA ALA A 319 -6.65 10.89 -26.29
C ALA A 319 -6.87 9.37 -26.16
N SER A 320 -8.10 8.96 -25.91
CA SER A 320 -8.50 7.56 -25.80
C SER A 320 -9.68 7.27 -26.72
N THR A 321 -9.57 6.23 -27.54
CA THR A 321 -10.64 5.76 -28.42
C THR A 321 -11.44 4.63 -27.79
N TYR A 322 -10.81 3.87 -26.87
CA TYR A 322 -11.38 2.67 -26.27
C TYR A 322 -11.38 2.74 -24.75
N GLN A 323 -12.41 2.13 -24.16
CA GLN A 323 -12.58 2.08 -22.71
C GLN A 323 -13.06 0.69 -22.29
N TYR A 324 -12.60 0.23 -21.12
CA TYR A 324 -13.15 -0.95 -20.44
C TYR A 324 -13.79 -0.56 -19.12
N GLU A 325 -14.80 -1.32 -18.74
CA GLU A 325 -15.27 -1.36 -17.37
C GLU A 325 -14.40 -2.29 -16.54
N SER A 326 -14.07 -1.89 -15.33
CA SER A 326 -13.29 -2.69 -14.41
C SER A 326 -13.65 -2.39 -12.96
N VAL A 327 -13.12 -3.18 -12.02
CA VAL A 327 -13.23 -2.86 -10.59
C VAL A 327 -12.60 -1.48 -10.27
N ARG A 328 -11.60 -1.04 -11.02
CA ARG A 328 -10.98 0.30 -10.86
C ARG A 328 -11.79 1.42 -11.50
N GLY A 329 -12.99 1.13 -12.00
CA GLY A 329 -13.77 2.07 -12.82
C GLY A 329 -13.35 2.03 -14.30
N PRO A 330 -13.58 3.12 -15.06
CA PRO A 330 -13.31 3.14 -16.49
C PRO A 330 -11.81 3.19 -16.79
N ILE A 331 -11.29 2.16 -17.46
CA ILE A 331 -9.91 2.11 -17.97
C ILE A 331 -9.90 2.64 -19.39
N ARG A 332 -9.11 3.68 -19.66
CA ARG A 332 -8.97 4.33 -20.98
C ARG A 332 -7.71 3.86 -21.68
N LEU A 333 -7.85 3.27 -22.86
CA LEU A 333 -6.70 2.85 -23.67
C LEU A 333 -6.06 4.03 -24.39
N VAL A 334 -4.74 4.07 -24.34
CA VAL A 334 -3.92 4.99 -25.10
C VAL A 334 -2.86 4.22 -25.86
N ALA A 335 -2.60 4.61 -27.13
CA ALA A 335 -1.52 4.04 -27.90
C ALA A 335 -0.18 4.71 -27.52
N GLY A 336 0.83 3.90 -27.29
CA GLY A 336 2.16 4.37 -26.93
C GLY A 336 2.87 3.44 -25.96
N ASN A 337 4.13 3.77 -25.66
CA ASN A 337 5.01 3.00 -24.80
C ASN A 337 5.30 3.73 -23.47
N GLY A 338 4.51 4.75 -23.15
CA GLY A 338 4.64 5.47 -21.89
C GLY A 338 3.70 6.66 -21.76
N PHE A 339 3.54 7.11 -20.52
CA PHE A 339 2.81 8.32 -20.17
C PHE A 339 3.41 8.92 -18.91
N SER A 340 3.06 10.18 -18.62
CA SER A 340 3.44 10.85 -17.38
C SER A 340 2.23 11.42 -16.67
N ILE A 341 2.29 11.42 -15.36
CA ILE A 341 1.32 12.07 -14.48
C ILE A 341 2.02 13.06 -13.57
N GLU A 342 1.30 14.09 -13.13
CA GLU A 342 1.83 15.08 -12.21
C GLU A 342 0.83 15.35 -11.09
N ARG A 343 1.30 15.26 -9.86
CA ARG A 343 0.52 15.51 -8.65
C ARG A 343 1.22 16.54 -7.78
N THR A 344 0.46 17.16 -6.89
CA THR A 344 1.01 18.11 -5.91
C THR A 344 1.15 17.42 -4.57
N TYR A 345 2.35 17.41 -4.02
CA TYR A 345 2.58 17.04 -2.63
C TYR A 345 2.05 18.14 -1.70
N ARG A 346 1.28 17.76 -0.67
CA ARG A 346 0.55 18.69 0.19
C ARG A 346 1.19 18.92 1.56
N GLY A 347 2.45 18.49 1.72
CA GLY A 347 3.19 18.63 2.97
C GLY A 347 2.81 17.62 4.04
N THR A 348 3.70 17.47 5.00
CA THR A 348 3.46 16.81 6.29
C THR A 348 4.36 17.45 7.35
N LEU A 349 4.10 17.18 8.62
CA LEU A 349 4.88 17.69 9.74
C LEU A 349 5.13 16.59 10.77
N PRO A 350 6.23 16.68 11.55
CA PRO A 350 6.41 15.77 12.69
C PRO A 350 5.40 16.05 13.83
N SER A 351 5.00 17.32 13.98
CA SER A 351 4.00 17.75 14.97
C SER A 351 3.38 19.09 14.56
N TRP A 352 2.28 19.46 15.23
CA TRP A 352 1.74 20.82 15.13
C TRP A 352 2.28 21.71 16.25
N SER A 353 1.94 23.00 16.18
CA SER A 353 2.36 23.98 17.19
C SER A 353 1.62 23.80 18.51
N GLY A 354 2.19 24.31 19.58
CA GLY A 354 1.51 24.40 20.87
C GLY A 354 0.19 25.17 20.78
N LEU A 355 -0.76 24.78 21.62
CA LEU A 355 -2.06 25.42 21.75
C LEU A 355 -1.89 26.86 22.26
N GLN A 356 -2.64 27.78 21.67
CA GLN A 356 -2.55 29.21 21.99
C GLN A 356 -3.54 29.62 23.09
N ASP A 357 -4.68 28.92 23.19
CA ASP A 357 -5.63 29.12 24.27
C ASP A 357 -5.11 28.47 25.56
N PRO A 358 -4.89 29.25 26.65
CA PRO A 358 -4.34 28.72 27.88
C PRO A 358 -5.22 27.63 28.54
N ALA A 359 -6.55 27.70 28.40
CA ALA A 359 -7.46 26.72 28.96
C ALA A 359 -7.38 25.37 28.21
N ASN A 360 -7.27 25.42 26.87
CA ASN A 360 -7.05 24.24 26.04
C ASN A 360 -5.69 23.62 26.36
N ALA A 361 -4.64 24.41 26.45
CA ALA A 361 -3.29 23.95 26.80
C ALA A 361 -3.26 23.31 28.20
N ALA A 362 -3.91 23.91 29.21
CA ALA A 362 -4.01 23.36 30.57
C ALA A 362 -4.74 22.02 30.58
N SER A 363 -5.81 21.87 29.79
CA SER A 363 -6.58 20.63 29.68
C SER A 363 -5.73 19.49 29.12
N VAL A 364 -5.00 19.73 28.01
CA VAL A 364 -4.08 18.77 27.39
C VAL A 364 -2.94 18.43 28.35
N ASN A 365 -2.33 19.43 29.01
CA ASN A 365 -1.23 19.22 29.96
C ASN A 365 -1.65 18.38 31.17
N SER A 366 -2.88 18.49 31.63
CA SER A 366 -3.42 17.67 32.71
C SER A 366 -3.48 16.18 32.34
N LEU A 367 -3.91 15.86 31.10
CA LEU A 367 -3.93 14.47 30.60
C LEU A 367 -2.52 13.94 30.34
N LEU A 368 -1.63 14.79 29.78
CA LEU A 368 -0.27 14.42 29.44
C LEU A 368 0.52 13.88 30.63
N VAL A 369 0.33 14.44 31.83
CA VAL A 369 0.97 13.92 33.07
C VAL A 369 0.64 12.45 33.28
N GLY A 370 -0.64 12.09 33.19
CA GLY A 370 -1.10 10.71 33.38
C GLY A 370 -0.64 9.76 32.29
N ASP A 371 -0.64 10.22 31.02
CA ASP A 371 -0.26 9.41 29.87
C ASP A 371 1.27 9.17 29.81
N VAL A 372 2.10 10.14 30.23
CA VAL A 372 3.56 9.95 30.36
C VAL A 372 3.87 8.87 31.39
N VAL A 373 3.25 8.91 32.56
CA VAL A 373 3.45 7.88 33.61
C VAL A 373 3.08 6.48 33.09
N LYS A 374 2.07 6.39 32.23
CA LYS A 374 1.58 5.13 31.65
C LYS A 374 2.24 4.76 30.33
N ALA A 375 3.08 5.60 29.74
CA ALA A 375 3.62 5.39 28.38
C ALA A 375 4.30 4.02 28.20
N ASN A 376 4.99 3.53 29.25
CA ASN A 376 5.60 2.20 29.21
C ASN A 376 4.59 1.07 29.05
N GLN A 377 3.34 1.24 29.47
CA GLN A 377 2.29 0.23 29.35
C GLN A 377 1.87 0.00 27.88
N LEU A 378 2.11 0.98 26.98
CA LEU A 378 1.88 0.83 25.55
C LEU A 378 2.79 -0.24 24.90
N PHE A 379 3.86 -0.68 25.60
CA PHE A 379 4.75 -1.75 25.14
C PHE A 379 4.54 -3.08 25.90
N THR A 380 3.88 -3.05 27.03
CA THR A 380 3.80 -4.23 27.92
C THR A 380 2.40 -4.84 27.98
N LYS A 381 1.36 -4.08 27.62
CA LYS A 381 -0.03 -4.52 27.71
C LYS A 381 -0.72 -4.77 26.36
N MET A 382 -0.17 -4.26 25.27
CA MET A 382 -0.84 -4.32 23.96
C MET A 382 -0.45 -5.58 23.17
N GLY A 383 0.83 -5.87 23.05
CA GLY A 383 1.39 -6.99 22.31
C GLY A 383 2.91 -6.93 22.32
N ARG A 384 3.54 -8.02 21.87
CA ARG A 384 4.99 -8.15 21.89
C ARG A 384 5.62 -8.18 20.49
N GLY A 385 4.80 -8.35 19.45
CA GLY A 385 5.24 -8.39 18.06
C GLY A 385 5.34 -7.00 17.43
N THR A 386 5.63 -6.98 16.15
CA THR A 386 6.00 -5.74 15.44
C THR A 386 4.84 -4.75 15.26
N TYR A 387 3.59 -5.21 15.23
CA TYR A 387 2.44 -4.31 15.06
C TYR A 387 2.14 -3.51 16.32
N TRP A 388 1.74 -4.18 17.40
CA TRP A 388 1.36 -3.49 18.63
C TRP A 388 2.50 -2.76 19.29
N TYR A 389 3.70 -3.33 19.21
CA TYR A 389 4.90 -2.63 19.68
C TYR A 389 5.18 -1.39 18.82
N GLY A 390 5.00 -1.48 17.50
CA GLY A 390 5.08 -0.36 16.57
C GLY A 390 4.06 0.73 16.89
N LYS A 391 2.78 0.38 17.11
CA LYS A 391 1.76 1.34 17.58
C LYS A 391 2.18 2.04 18.86
N GLY A 392 2.79 1.30 19.80
CA GLY A 392 3.38 1.88 21.01
C GLY A 392 4.48 2.91 20.70
N LEU A 393 5.41 2.59 19.79
CA LEU A 393 6.46 3.53 19.36
C LEU A 393 5.85 4.81 18.75
N GLY A 394 4.90 4.67 17.84
CA GLY A 394 4.20 5.80 17.23
C GLY A 394 3.44 6.65 18.26
N ALA A 395 2.72 6.01 19.18
CA ALA A 395 1.96 6.71 20.22
C ALA A 395 2.87 7.51 21.16
N VAL A 396 3.98 6.90 21.62
CA VAL A 396 4.94 7.59 22.51
C VAL A 396 5.67 8.72 21.77
N ALA A 397 6.00 8.53 20.49
CA ALA A 397 6.60 9.58 19.66
C ALA A 397 5.69 10.81 19.53
N GLN A 398 4.39 10.58 19.38
CA GLN A 398 3.41 11.66 19.34
C GLN A 398 3.24 12.35 20.70
N LEU A 399 3.16 11.58 21.80
CA LEU A 399 3.14 12.18 23.14
C LEU A 399 4.36 13.03 23.42
N MET A 400 5.54 12.57 22.99
CA MET A 400 6.80 13.31 23.06
C MET A 400 6.72 14.64 22.32
N SER A 401 6.19 14.62 21.11
CA SER A 401 6.01 15.82 20.28
C SER A 401 5.01 16.79 20.88
N ILE A 402 3.93 16.29 21.48
CA ILE A 402 2.94 17.12 22.20
C ILE A 402 3.58 17.74 23.44
N ALA A 403 4.36 16.97 24.22
CA ALA A 403 5.08 17.50 25.38
C ALA A 403 6.01 18.67 24.99
N GLU A 404 6.74 18.51 23.89
CA GLU A 404 7.60 19.56 23.33
C GLU A 404 6.78 20.80 22.91
N ALA A 405 5.72 20.60 22.12
CA ALA A 405 4.85 21.67 21.64
C ALA A 405 4.14 22.44 22.79
N GLN A 406 3.84 21.74 23.88
CA GLN A 406 3.23 22.33 25.09
C GLN A 406 4.25 22.90 26.09
N GLY A 407 5.54 23.02 25.72
CA GLY A 407 6.58 23.58 26.58
C GLY A 407 6.91 22.72 27.80
N GLN A 408 6.81 21.39 27.68
CA GLN A 408 7.12 20.42 28.74
C GLN A 408 8.42 19.64 28.45
N PRO A 409 9.61 20.29 28.41
CA PRO A 409 10.85 19.64 27.96
C PRO A 409 11.24 18.43 28.81
N GLY A 410 11.00 18.47 30.14
CA GLY A 410 11.29 17.32 30.99
C GLY A 410 10.50 16.05 30.62
N LYS A 411 9.20 16.20 30.27
CA LYS A 411 8.39 15.06 29.81
C LYS A 411 8.80 14.60 28.41
N ARG A 412 9.16 15.55 27.53
CA ARG A 412 9.74 15.20 26.22
C ARG A 412 10.98 14.34 26.38
N ASP A 413 11.92 14.71 27.25
CA ASP A 413 13.19 14.00 27.46
C ASP A 413 12.99 12.62 28.10
N GLU A 414 12.02 12.49 29.02
CA GLU A 414 11.62 11.20 29.57
C GLU A 414 11.08 10.26 28.51
N LEU A 415 10.19 10.72 27.62
CA LEU A 415 9.63 9.95 26.51
C LEU A 415 10.69 9.63 25.46
N LEU A 416 11.61 10.54 25.16
CA LEU A 416 12.74 10.29 24.25
C LEU A 416 13.65 9.16 24.77
N LYS A 417 13.98 9.19 26.06
CA LYS A 417 14.74 8.12 26.71
C LYS A 417 14.04 6.78 26.63
N LEU A 418 12.72 6.77 26.90
CA LEU A 418 11.89 5.56 26.77
C LEU A 418 11.90 5.00 25.35
N LEU A 419 11.66 5.85 24.33
CA LEU A 419 11.67 5.43 22.92
C LEU A 419 12.99 4.81 22.51
N LYS A 420 14.12 5.48 22.80
CA LYS A 420 15.45 4.96 22.50
C LYS A 420 15.66 3.58 23.12
N ALA A 421 15.38 3.41 24.41
CA ALA A 421 15.51 2.14 25.09
C ALA A 421 14.65 1.04 24.47
N ARG A 422 13.43 1.37 23.98
CA ARG A 422 12.53 0.41 23.34
C ARG A 422 13.01 -0.02 21.96
N PHE A 423 13.55 0.88 21.15
CA PHE A 423 14.22 0.53 19.90
C PHE A 423 15.46 -0.34 20.13
N GLU A 424 16.32 0.06 21.04
CA GLU A 424 17.57 -0.62 21.35
C GLU A 424 17.35 -2.06 21.84
N THR A 425 16.28 -2.31 22.59
CA THR A 425 15.89 -3.67 23.01
C THR A 425 15.64 -4.60 21.82
N TRP A 426 15.04 -4.13 20.75
CA TRP A 426 14.78 -4.94 19.54
C TRP A 426 16.00 -5.03 18.62
N PHE A 427 16.83 -4.01 18.67
CA PHE A 427 17.94 -3.85 17.74
C PHE A 427 19.26 -4.49 18.20
N ASP A 428 19.40 -4.84 19.47
CA ASP A 428 20.66 -5.40 20.00
C ASP A 428 20.82 -6.91 19.77
N GLY A 429 19.75 -7.60 19.31
CA GLY A 429 19.72 -9.04 19.05
C GLY A 429 19.79 -9.93 20.31
N ARG A 430 19.76 -9.36 21.53
CA ARG A 430 19.97 -10.09 22.79
C ARG A 430 18.69 -10.55 23.48
N HIS A 431 17.58 -9.94 23.13
CA HIS A 431 16.28 -10.19 23.73
C HIS A 431 15.46 -11.24 22.94
N ASP A 432 14.31 -11.65 23.47
CA ASP A 432 13.35 -12.50 22.76
C ASP A 432 12.64 -11.77 21.62
N GLN A 433 12.74 -10.46 21.61
CA GLN A 433 12.30 -9.57 20.55
C GLN A 433 13.51 -9.23 19.69
N TYR A 434 13.45 -9.59 18.41
CA TYR A 434 14.59 -9.41 17.50
C TYR A 434 14.12 -9.37 16.04
N PHE A 435 15.00 -8.91 15.16
CA PHE A 435 14.82 -9.00 13.72
C PHE A 435 15.70 -10.09 13.11
N MET A 436 15.20 -10.69 12.03
CA MET A 436 15.91 -11.67 11.22
C MET A 436 15.84 -11.28 9.74
N GLN A 437 16.98 -11.36 9.05
CA GLN A 437 17.04 -11.26 7.59
C GLN A 437 16.87 -12.65 6.98
N ASP A 438 15.77 -12.87 6.25
CA ASP A 438 15.62 -14.04 5.39
C ASP A 438 16.20 -13.74 4.01
N SER A 439 17.31 -14.39 3.68
CA SER A 439 18.00 -14.17 2.41
C SER A 439 17.32 -14.85 1.22
N SER A 440 16.46 -15.85 1.45
CA SER A 440 15.76 -16.58 0.38
C SER A 440 14.63 -15.75 -0.22
N LEU A 441 13.98 -14.95 0.60
CA LEU A 441 12.92 -14.02 0.19
C LEU A 441 13.43 -12.59 0.04
N GLY A 442 14.56 -12.26 0.65
CA GLY A 442 15.02 -10.89 0.74
C GLY A 442 14.09 -10.06 1.64
N THR A 443 13.80 -10.53 2.84
CA THR A 443 12.89 -9.86 3.78
C THR A 443 13.48 -9.74 5.18
N PHE A 444 13.04 -8.72 5.92
CA PHE A 444 13.46 -8.44 7.29
C PHE A 444 12.27 -8.63 8.23
N VAL A 445 12.19 -9.78 8.88
CA VAL A 445 11.06 -10.19 9.73
C VAL A 445 11.34 -9.98 11.21
N GLY A 446 10.32 -9.59 11.96
CA GLY A 446 10.42 -9.40 13.41
C GLY A 446 9.76 -10.52 14.21
N TYR A 447 10.38 -10.90 15.31
CA TYR A 447 9.88 -11.90 16.25
C TYR A 447 9.64 -11.30 17.63
N PRO A 448 8.54 -11.72 18.32
CA PRO A 448 7.52 -12.66 17.89
C PRO A 448 6.62 -12.13 16.77
N GLN A 449 6.06 -13.03 15.98
CA GLN A 449 5.11 -12.71 14.90
C GLN A 449 3.79 -12.15 15.47
N GLU A 450 3.19 -11.21 14.75
CA GLU A 450 1.80 -10.79 14.87
C GLU A 450 1.18 -10.71 13.48
N TYR A 451 -0.11 -11.05 13.33
CA TYR A 451 -0.87 -10.96 12.08
C TYR A 451 -0.18 -11.60 10.86
N ASP A 452 0.41 -12.78 11.07
CA ASP A 452 1.11 -13.53 10.03
C ASP A 452 2.25 -12.77 9.31
N SER A 453 2.83 -11.78 9.98
CA SER A 453 3.93 -10.96 9.44
C SER A 453 5.19 -11.75 9.09
N VAL A 454 5.35 -12.98 9.59
CA VAL A 454 6.43 -13.90 9.24
C VAL A 454 5.93 -14.98 8.29
N THR A 455 4.86 -15.69 8.65
CA THR A 455 4.37 -16.87 7.92
C THR A 455 3.73 -16.55 6.57
N ALA A 456 3.16 -15.36 6.41
CA ALA A 456 2.60 -14.88 5.17
C ALA A 456 3.20 -13.52 4.71
N MET A 457 4.14 -12.96 5.48
CA MET A 457 4.72 -11.62 5.26
C MET A 457 3.66 -10.54 5.11
N ASN A 458 2.58 -10.67 5.89
CA ASN A 458 1.49 -9.71 5.87
C ASN A 458 1.90 -8.40 6.52
N ASP A 459 1.36 -7.30 6.01
CA ASP A 459 1.21 -6.02 6.69
C ASP A 459 2.53 -5.32 7.06
N HIS A 460 3.67 -5.69 6.43
CA HIS A 460 4.97 -5.14 6.82
C HIS A 460 4.98 -3.61 6.81
N HIS A 461 4.38 -2.97 5.82
CA HIS A 461 4.34 -1.50 5.77
C HIS A 461 3.45 -0.89 6.86
N PHE A 462 2.38 -1.57 7.32
CA PHE A 462 1.60 -1.13 8.48
C PHE A 462 2.43 -1.23 9.76
N HIS A 463 3.03 -2.40 10.00
CA HIS A 463 3.89 -2.63 11.17
C HIS A 463 5.07 -1.67 11.19
N TYR A 464 5.89 -1.71 10.14
CA TYR A 464 7.16 -0.99 10.08
C TYR A 464 6.99 0.50 9.84
N GLY A 465 5.85 0.93 9.32
CA GLY A 465 5.50 2.35 9.23
C GLY A 465 5.52 3.04 10.60
N TYR A 466 4.99 2.39 11.64
CA TYR A 466 5.06 2.90 13.01
C TYR A 466 6.49 2.96 13.54
N TRP A 467 7.32 1.96 13.19
CA TRP A 467 8.73 1.92 13.58
C TRP A 467 9.52 3.07 12.95
N VAL A 468 9.37 3.26 11.64
CA VAL A 468 10.07 4.32 10.92
C VAL A 468 9.60 5.69 11.42
N MET A 469 8.29 5.89 11.62
CA MET A 469 7.73 7.11 12.18
C MET A 469 8.31 7.40 13.57
N GLY A 470 8.31 6.41 14.47
CA GLY A 470 8.90 6.55 15.81
C GLY A 470 10.39 6.86 15.77
N ALA A 471 11.15 6.17 14.92
CA ALA A 471 12.61 6.40 14.75
C ALA A 471 12.90 7.80 14.17
N ALA A 472 12.08 8.29 13.23
CA ALA A 472 12.20 9.65 12.69
C ALA A 472 12.04 10.70 13.79
N HIS A 473 11.10 10.52 14.69
CA HIS A 473 10.91 11.42 15.83
C HIS A 473 12.09 11.40 16.82
N VAL A 474 12.74 10.24 17.02
CA VAL A 474 14.00 10.15 17.77
C VAL A 474 15.11 10.91 17.03
N ALA A 475 15.27 10.66 15.73
CA ALA A 475 16.32 11.25 14.91
C ALA A 475 16.24 12.79 14.83
N LEU A 476 15.05 13.35 14.78
CA LEU A 476 14.81 14.81 14.79
C LEU A 476 15.34 15.47 16.10
N ARG A 477 15.45 14.72 17.20
CA ARG A 477 15.87 15.22 18.52
C ARG A 477 17.25 14.73 18.93
N ASP A 478 17.65 13.55 18.47
CA ASP A 478 18.98 12.97 18.67
C ASP A 478 19.53 12.41 17.34
N PRO A 479 20.06 13.27 16.46
CA PRO A 479 20.64 12.82 15.19
C PRO A 479 21.78 11.83 15.35
N SER A 480 22.49 11.89 16.49
CA SER A 480 23.60 10.99 16.75
C SER A 480 23.14 9.55 16.94
N TRP A 481 21.96 9.32 17.53
CA TRP A 481 21.36 8.00 17.66
C TRP A 481 21.04 7.39 16.28
N ALA A 482 20.60 8.23 15.34
CA ALA A 482 20.20 7.83 14.01
C ALA A 482 21.36 7.65 13.00
N SER A 483 22.61 7.86 13.43
CA SER A 483 23.76 7.63 12.55
C SER A 483 23.92 6.14 12.20
N LYS A 484 24.48 5.85 11.01
CA LYS A 484 24.62 4.46 10.51
C LYS A 484 25.54 3.59 11.36
N ASP A 485 26.53 4.20 12.02
CA ASP A 485 27.44 3.56 12.95
C ASP A 485 26.82 3.31 14.34
N LYS A 486 25.60 3.83 14.57
CA LYS A 486 24.83 3.54 15.78
C LYS A 486 23.59 2.72 15.44
N TRP A 487 22.38 3.26 15.58
CA TRP A 487 21.12 2.52 15.42
C TRP A 487 20.42 2.77 14.09
N GLY A 488 20.80 3.82 13.36
CA GLY A 488 20.18 4.19 12.09
C GLY A 488 20.25 3.11 11.02
N GLY A 489 21.32 2.30 11.00
CA GLY A 489 21.43 1.19 10.05
C GLY A 489 20.37 0.11 10.21
N MET A 490 19.87 -0.13 11.44
CA MET A 490 18.72 -1.03 11.67
C MET A 490 17.42 -0.44 11.12
N VAL A 491 17.21 0.86 11.29
CA VAL A 491 16.04 1.55 10.73
C VAL A 491 16.10 1.54 9.20
N ASP A 492 17.27 1.77 8.60
CA ASP A 492 17.44 1.71 7.14
C ASP A 492 17.09 0.31 6.58
N LYS A 493 17.33 -0.79 7.33
CA LYS A 493 16.87 -2.14 6.93
C LYS A 493 15.35 -2.27 6.96
N ILE A 494 14.71 -1.73 7.99
CA ILE A 494 13.23 -1.70 8.09
C ILE A 494 12.63 -0.88 6.94
N VAL A 495 13.23 0.27 6.62
CA VAL A 495 12.83 1.07 5.44
C VAL A 495 12.99 0.27 4.15
N ALA A 496 14.15 -0.37 3.96
CA ALA A 496 14.44 -1.12 2.74
C ALA A 496 13.52 -2.34 2.57
N ASP A 497 13.04 -2.94 3.65
CA ASP A 497 12.09 -4.05 3.59
C ASP A 497 10.75 -3.62 3.00
N ILE A 498 10.20 -2.50 3.41
CA ILE A 498 8.88 -2.04 2.93
C ILE A 498 8.95 -1.26 1.62
N ALA A 499 10.06 -0.53 1.39
CA ALA A 499 10.23 0.27 0.18
C ALA A 499 11.71 0.57 -0.08
N THR A 500 12.27 0.04 -1.16
CA THR A 500 13.56 0.47 -1.70
C THR A 500 13.38 0.94 -3.15
N ASP A 501 14.10 2.01 -3.54
CA ASP A 501 14.15 2.53 -4.91
C ASP A 501 15.19 1.82 -5.80
N GLU A 502 15.91 0.84 -5.24
CA GLU A 502 16.95 0.09 -5.93
C GLU A 502 16.40 -1.23 -6.50
N ARG A 503 16.45 -1.37 -7.83
CA ARG A 503 16.06 -2.60 -8.53
C ARG A 503 17.19 -3.62 -8.54
N GLY A 504 16.81 -4.90 -8.60
CA GLY A 504 17.76 -6.00 -8.79
C GLY A 504 18.60 -6.36 -7.56
N ARG A 505 18.29 -5.83 -6.39
CA ARG A 505 18.92 -6.23 -5.12
C ARG A 505 18.62 -7.68 -4.79
N ALA A 506 19.54 -8.34 -4.09
CA ALA A 506 19.33 -9.69 -3.56
C ALA A 506 18.72 -9.69 -2.14
N ASP A 507 18.89 -8.59 -1.39
CA ASP A 507 18.50 -8.50 0.02
C ASP A 507 17.11 -7.89 0.24
N PHE A 508 16.60 -7.08 -0.70
CA PHE A 508 15.24 -6.51 -0.66
C PHE A 508 14.70 -6.29 -2.07
N PRO A 509 13.40 -6.59 -2.36
CA PRO A 509 12.81 -6.32 -3.65
C PRO A 509 12.46 -4.83 -3.80
N PHE A 510 12.49 -4.34 -5.04
CA PHE A 510 12.05 -3.00 -5.38
C PHE A 510 10.60 -2.76 -4.97
N LEU A 511 10.34 -1.70 -4.21
CA LEU A 511 9.01 -1.27 -3.75
C LEU A 511 8.13 -2.40 -3.19
N ARG A 512 8.67 -3.32 -2.36
CA ARG A 512 7.99 -4.55 -1.89
C ARG A 512 6.47 -4.44 -1.76
N ASN A 513 5.99 -3.52 -0.94
CA ASN A 513 4.56 -3.41 -0.62
C ASN A 513 3.79 -2.54 -1.62
N TYR A 514 4.46 -1.76 -2.47
CA TYR A 514 3.84 -0.75 -3.29
C TYR A 514 3.77 -1.17 -4.76
N ASP A 515 2.56 -1.10 -5.33
CA ASP A 515 2.30 -1.35 -6.75
C ASP A 515 2.23 -0.01 -7.49
N PRO A 516 3.23 0.32 -8.31
CA PRO A 516 3.30 1.63 -8.97
C PRO A 516 2.19 1.85 -9.99
N TYR A 517 1.62 0.79 -10.59
CA TYR A 517 0.54 0.94 -11.58
C TYR A 517 -0.83 1.13 -10.93
N GLU A 518 -1.09 0.44 -9.82
CA GLU A 518 -2.28 0.64 -8.98
C GLU A 518 -2.18 1.95 -8.18
N GLY A 519 -0.96 2.45 -7.92
CA GLY A 519 -0.70 3.66 -7.17
C GLY A 519 -0.97 3.52 -5.68
N HIS A 520 -1.01 2.30 -5.16
CA HIS A 520 -1.20 1.99 -3.74
C HIS A 520 -0.47 0.70 -3.35
N SER A 521 -0.39 0.46 -2.05
CA SER A 521 0.27 -0.72 -1.48
C SER A 521 -0.68 -1.91 -1.33
N TRP A 522 -0.08 -3.09 -1.17
CA TRP A 522 -0.75 -4.36 -0.90
C TRP A 522 -0.30 -4.95 0.44
N ALA A 523 -1.24 -5.56 1.16
CA ALA A 523 -1.03 -6.08 2.50
C ALA A 523 -0.46 -7.50 2.53
N SER A 524 -0.99 -8.42 1.71
CA SER A 524 -0.62 -9.83 1.76
C SER A 524 0.69 -10.13 1.03
N GLY A 525 1.63 -10.81 1.72
CA GLY A 525 2.91 -11.17 1.14
C GLY A 525 2.82 -12.21 0.03
N ASN A 526 1.94 -13.19 0.17
CA ASN A 526 1.77 -14.29 -0.77
C ASN A 526 0.58 -14.14 -1.73
N ALA A 527 -0.28 -13.14 -1.53
CA ALA A 527 -1.46 -12.87 -2.36
C ALA A 527 -2.38 -14.10 -2.57
N ASP A 528 -2.60 -14.90 -1.51
CA ASP A 528 -3.35 -16.16 -1.57
C ASP A 528 -4.87 -15.94 -1.50
N PHE A 529 -5.43 -15.19 -2.45
CA PHE A 529 -6.86 -14.87 -2.51
C PHE A 529 -7.39 -14.90 -3.95
N ASP A 530 -8.56 -15.50 -4.12
CA ASP A 530 -9.27 -15.54 -5.41
C ASP A 530 -9.63 -14.13 -5.93
N ALA A 531 -9.88 -13.19 -5.04
CA ALA A 531 -10.10 -11.79 -5.37
C ALA A 531 -8.80 -10.96 -5.60
N GLY A 532 -7.64 -11.61 -5.66
CA GLY A 532 -6.33 -10.95 -5.74
C GLY A 532 -5.86 -10.41 -4.40
N ASN A 533 -4.67 -9.79 -4.37
CA ASN A 533 -4.12 -9.19 -3.16
C ASN A 533 -5.07 -8.11 -2.61
N ASN A 534 -4.87 -7.72 -1.35
CA ASN A 534 -5.77 -6.83 -0.63
C ASN A 534 -5.03 -5.69 0.06
N GLN A 535 -5.80 -4.65 0.41
CA GLN A 535 -5.37 -3.55 1.26
C GLN A 535 -6.53 -3.16 2.17
N GLU A 536 -6.37 -3.33 3.48
CA GLU A 536 -7.38 -2.99 4.48
C GLU A 536 -7.20 -1.56 5.01
N SER A 537 -6.01 -1.23 5.50
CA SER A 537 -5.72 0.00 6.25
C SER A 537 -4.94 1.00 5.40
N SER A 538 -5.64 1.74 4.53
CA SER A 538 -5.01 2.73 3.66
C SER A 538 -4.31 3.86 4.43
N SER A 539 -4.82 4.24 5.60
CA SER A 539 -4.23 5.31 6.42
C SER A 539 -2.95 4.88 7.13
N GLU A 540 -2.79 3.61 7.48
CA GLU A 540 -1.53 3.09 8.03
C GLU A 540 -0.44 3.03 6.95
N ALA A 541 -0.80 2.72 5.70
CA ALA A 541 0.11 2.83 4.57
C ALA A 541 0.59 4.28 4.36
N VAL A 542 -0.32 5.24 4.32
CA VAL A 542 0.02 6.67 4.21
C VAL A 542 0.92 7.12 5.37
N ASN A 543 0.66 6.64 6.60
CA ASN A 543 1.51 6.91 7.77
C ASN A 543 2.92 6.33 7.59
N ALA A 544 3.07 5.15 6.98
CA ALA A 544 4.37 4.57 6.68
C ALA A 544 5.19 5.46 5.74
N TRP A 545 4.57 5.94 4.67
CA TRP A 545 5.25 6.80 3.71
C TRP A 545 5.61 8.17 4.29
N ALA A 546 4.76 8.73 5.16
CA ALA A 546 5.11 9.92 5.95
C ALA A 546 6.30 9.66 6.89
N GLY A 547 6.40 8.47 7.46
CA GLY A 547 7.56 8.04 8.23
C GLY A 547 8.85 8.08 7.42
N LEU A 548 8.84 7.62 6.15
CA LEU A 548 9.99 7.72 5.25
C LEU A 548 10.39 9.18 4.97
N ILE A 549 9.41 10.06 4.75
CA ILE A 549 9.68 11.50 4.55
C ILE A 549 10.42 12.07 5.75
N LEU A 550 9.89 11.85 6.96
CA LEU A 550 10.48 12.37 8.20
C LEU A 550 11.83 11.73 8.48
N TRP A 551 12.01 10.43 8.25
CA TRP A 551 13.30 9.76 8.41
C TRP A 551 14.35 10.30 7.44
N GLY A 552 13.97 10.49 6.17
CA GLY A 552 14.85 11.07 5.15
C GLY A 552 15.27 12.50 5.49
N GLU A 553 14.35 13.36 5.98
CA GLU A 553 14.65 14.72 6.41
C GLU A 553 15.53 14.74 7.69
N ALA A 554 15.22 13.88 8.68
CA ALA A 554 15.98 13.84 9.94
C ALA A 554 17.42 13.36 9.75
N THR A 555 17.66 12.44 8.81
CA THR A 555 18.98 11.85 8.51
C THR A 555 19.72 12.53 7.35
N GLY A 556 19.07 13.49 6.66
CA GLY A 556 19.60 14.11 5.44
C GLY A 556 19.62 13.19 4.22
N ASN A 557 18.94 12.05 4.27
CA ASN A 557 18.83 11.10 3.16
C ASN A 557 17.71 11.51 2.19
N ARG A 558 18.07 12.37 1.23
CA ARG A 558 17.12 12.88 0.23
C ARG A 558 16.47 11.79 -0.62
N LYS A 559 17.17 10.68 -0.91
CA LYS A 559 16.59 9.58 -1.70
C LYS A 559 15.41 8.95 -0.95
N VAL A 560 15.56 8.63 0.32
CA VAL A 560 14.47 8.09 1.15
C VAL A 560 13.34 9.10 1.31
N ARG A 561 13.66 10.40 1.50
CA ARG A 561 12.67 11.47 1.54
C ARG A 561 11.83 11.53 0.27
N ASP A 562 12.48 11.59 -0.89
CA ASP A 562 11.82 11.75 -2.18
C ASP A 562 11.01 10.49 -2.56
N LEU A 563 11.52 9.31 -2.20
CA LEU A 563 10.76 8.05 -2.27
C LEU A 563 9.49 8.15 -1.40
N GLY A 564 9.63 8.55 -0.13
CA GLY A 564 8.48 8.74 0.77
C GLY A 564 7.46 9.73 0.22
N ILE A 565 7.90 10.85 -0.38
CA ILE A 565 7.02 11.85 -1.01
C ILE A 565 6.27 11.26 -2.21
N TYR A 566 6.95 10.50 -3.06
CA TYR A 566 6.32 9.81 -4.19
C TYR A 566 5.25 8.83 -3.71
N LEU A 567 5.60 7.93 -2.79
CA LEU A 567 4.69 6.92 -2.25
C LEU A 567 3.49 7.57 -1.54
N TYR A 568 3.74 8.55 -0.66
CA TYR A 568 2.69 9.30 0.03
C TYR A 568 1.71 9.97 -0.94
N THR A 569 2.24 10.71 -1.91
CA THR A 569 1.40 11.48 -2.86
C THR A 569 0.57 10.55 -3.75
N SER A 570 1.13 9.43 -4.17
CA SER A 570 0.46 8.45 -5.03
C SER A 570 -0.57 7.63 -4.25
N GLU A 571 -0.22 7.13 -3.05
CA GLU A 571 -1.14 6.39 -2.19
C GLU A 571 -2.35 7.25 -1.81
N VAL A 572 -2.13 8.51 -1.39
CA VAL A 572 -3.20 9.47 -1.10
C VAL A 572 -4.15 9.62 -2.28
N ALA A 573 -3.63 9.79 -3.50
CA ALA A 573 -4.48 9.93 -4.69
C ALA A 573 -5.31 8.66 -4.97
N SER A 574 -4.73 7.47 -4.77
CA SER A 574 -5.43 6.21 -4.94
C SER A 574 -6.44 5.96 -3.82
N VAL A 575 -6.13 6.34 -2.58
CA VAL A 575 -7.08 6.28 -1.45
C VAL A 575 -8.31 7.16 -1.71
N GLN A 576 -8.10 8.38 -2.16
CA GLN A 576 -9.18 9.31 -2.53
C GLN A 576 -10.02 8.77 -3.70
N GLN A 577 -9.41 8.05 -4.64
CA GLN A 577 -10.07 7.49 -5.80
C GLN A 577 -10.79 6.16 -5.50
N TYR A 578 -10.17 5.22 -4.78
CA TYR A 578 -10.64 3.83 -4.69
C TYR A 578 -11.27 3.48 -3.34
N TRP A 579 -10.87 4.11 -2.24
CA TRP A 579 -11.52 3.92 -0.94
C TRP A 579 -12.68 4.90 -0.74
N PHE A 580 -12.44 6.18 -0.95
CA PHE A 580 -13.43 7.23 -0.71
C PHE A 580 -14.21 7.65 -1.95
N ASP A 581 -13.76 7.24 -3.14
CA ASP A 581 -14.39 7.55 -4.45
C ASP A 581 -14.85 9.03 -4.56
N LEU A 582 -13.97 9.97 -4.18
CA LEU A 582 -14.30 11.39 -4.18
C LEU A 582 -14.70 11.89 -5.57
N ASN A 583 -14.19 11.26 -6.63
CA ASN A 583 -14.51 11.57 -8.02
C ASN A 583 -15.78 10.86 -8.52
N ARG A 584 -16.39 9.96 -7.74
CA ARG A 584 -17.61 9.17 -8.09
C ARG A 584 -17.45 8.41 -9.40
N GLN A 585 -16.34 7.72 -9.57
CA GLN A 585 -15.98 7.01 -10.81
C GLN A 585 -15.90 5.49 -10.62
N VAL A 586 -15.97 4.99 -9.40
CA VAL A 586 -15.63 3.61 -9.05
C VAL A 586 -16.80 2.89 -8.37
N LEU A 587 -17.28 3.44 -7.25
CA LEU A 587 -18.39 2.87 -6.50
C LEU A 587 -19.72 3.31 -7.12
N ASP A 588 -20.39 2.38 -7.78
CA ASP A 588 -21.67 2.70 -8.40
C ASP A 588 -22.80 2.90 -7.37
N ARG A 589 -23.93 3.46 -7.85
CA ARG A 589 -25.08 3.75 -7.01
C ARG A 589 -25.64 2.51 -6.31
N GLU A 590 -25.54 1.33 -6.94
CA GLU A 590 -26.11 0.09 -6.41
C GLU A 590 -25.25 -0.46 -5.26
N PHE A 591 -23.93 -0.17 -5.23
CA PHE A 591 -23.09 -0.49 -4.09
C PHE A 591 -23.68 0.11 -2.80
N GLY A 592 -24.29 1.29 -2.90
CA GLY A 592 -25.12 1.89 -1.84
C GLY A 592 -24.33 2.30 -0.59
N LYS A 593 -23.01 2.33 -0.64
CA LYS A 593 -22.11 2.86 0.39
C LYS A 593 -21.24 3.93 -0.20
N PRO A 594 -20.90 4.98 0.57
CA PRO A 594 -20.13 6.10 0.05
C PRO A 594 -18.63 5.83 -0.03
N PHE A 595 -18.13 4.74 0.57
CA PHE A 595 -16.73 4.33 0.56
C PHE A 595 -16.60 2.80 0.62
N ALA A 596 -15.44 2.28 0.23
CA ALA A 596 -15.04 0.90 0.44
C ALA A 596 -14.06 0.83 1.63
N SER A 597 -14.16 -0.22 2.46
CA SER A 597 -13.23 -0.43 3.55
C SER A 597 -12.00 -1.21 3.12
N MET A 598 -12.21 -2.28 2.36
CA MET A 598 -11.13 -3.09 1.82
C MET A 598 -11.14 -3.05 0.29
N VAL A 599 -9.96 -2.85 -0.28
CA VAL A 599 -9.72 -2.88 -1.72
C VAL A 599 -8.90 -4.12 -2.06
N PHE A 600 -9.42 -4.93 -2.97
CA PHE A 600 -8.75 -6.11 -3.51
C PHE A 600 -8.38 -5.90 -4.98
N GLY A 601 -7.57 -6.78 -5.53
CA GLY A 601 -7.33 -6.81 -6.97
C GLY A 601 -8.62 -6.89 -7.79
N GLY A 602 -9.59 -7.70 -7.38
CA GLY A 602 -10.85 -7.95 -8.10
C GLY A 602 -12.12 -7.52 -7.37
N LYS A 603 -12.08 -6.88 -6.20
CA LYS A 603 -13.31 -6.45 -5.51
C LYS A 603 -13.12 -5.29 -4.56
N TYR A 604 -14.22 -4.64 -4.22
CA TYR A 604 -14.38 -3.73 -3.09
C TYR A 604 -15.30 -4.34 -2.06
N ALA A 605 -14.96 -4.15 -0.76
CA ALA A 605 -15.77 -4.66 0.34
C ALA A 605 -16.09 -3.57 1.37
N TYR A 606 -17.33 -3.57 1.86
CA TYR A 606 -17.77 -2.78 3.00
C TYR A 606 -17.85 -3.69 4.23
N ASN A 607 -16.70 -4.18 4.66
CA ASN A 607 -16.40 -4.90 5.89
C ASN A 607 -14.87 -4.96 6.04
N THR A 608 -14.38 -5.32 7.23
CA THR A 608 -12.97 -5.66 7.46
C THR A 608 -12.82 -7.17 7.59
N TRP A 609 -11.59 -7.67 7.78
CA TRP A 609 -11.34 -9.08 8.06
C TRP A 609 -12.06 -9.58 9.32
N TRP A 610 -12.23 -8.71 10.30
CA TRP A 610 -12.64 -9.05 11.66
C TRP A 610 -14.00 -8.45 12.08
N THR A 611 -14.59 -7.51 11.32
CA THR A 611 -15.85 -6.88 11.70
C THR A 611 -16.70 -6.34 10.54
N GLN A 612 -18.00 -6.21 10.81
CA GLN A 612 -18.97 -5.48 9.99
C GLN A 612 -19.49 -4.24 10.74
N GLU A 613 -18.86 -3.85 11.86
CA GLU A 613 -19.25 -2.69 12.67
C GLU A 613 -18.86 -1.39 11.93
N PRO A 614 -19.82 -0.53 11.52
CA PRO A 614 -19.58 0.57 10.59
C PRO A 614 -18.56 1.60 11.06
N ARG A 615 -18.44 1.83 12.36
CA ARG A 615 -17.47 2.77 12.93
C ARG A 615 -16.04 2.26 12.80
N GLN A 616 -15.85 0.95 12.92
CA GLN A 616 -14.57 0.28 12.73
C GLN A 616 -14.23 0.10 11.25
N ILE A 617 -15.23 -0.22 10.41
CA ILE A 617 -15.10 -0.24 8.95
C ILE A 617 -14.59 1.11 8.42
N MET A 618 -15.12 2.21 8.94
CA MET A 618 -14.66 3.56 8.58
C MET A 618 -13.29 3.85 9.21
N GLY A 619 -13.16 3.59 10.50
CA GLY A 619 -12.02 4.00 11.30
C GLY A 619 -10.71 3.34 10.91
N ILE A 620 -10.72 2.10 10.38
CA ILE A 620 -9.50 1.40 9.96
C ILE A 620 -8.78 2.14 8.81
N ASN A 621 -9.49 2.93 8.01
CA ASN A 621 -8.94 3.76 6.96
C ASN A 621 -8.69 5.22 7.40
N LEU A 622 -8.74 5.50 8.71
CA LEU A 622 -8.54 6.83 9.27
C LEU A 622 -7.37 6.89 10.27
N LEU A 623 -7.16 5.81 11.04
CA LEU A 623 -6.11 5.72 12.05
C LEU A 623 -4.73 5.36 11.44
N PRO A 624 -3.62 5.75 12.09
CA PRO A 624 -3.53 6.66 13.24
C PRO A 624 -3.69 8.13 12.79
N PHE A 625 -4.29 8.98 13.63
CA PHE A 625 -4.28 10.42 13.37
C PHE A 625 -2.92 11.01 13.73
N THR A 626 -2.23 11.51 12.71
CA THR A 626 -0.94 12.20 12.79
C THR A 626 -0.98 13.43 11.90
N PRO A 627 -0.03 14.36 11.94
CA PRO A 627 0.01 15.46 10.98
C PRO A 627 0.00 15.03 9.51
N ALA A 628 0.35 13.78 9.21
CA ALA A 628 0.22 13.21 7.87
C ALA A 628 -1.23 12.96 7.44
N SER A 629 -2.19 12.93 8.37
CA SER A 629 -3.61 12.64 8.09
C SER A 629 -4.39 13.83 7.52
N THR A 630 -3.74 14.99 7.29
CA THR A 630 -4.40 16.20 6.72
C THR A 630 -5.00 15.96 5.34
N TYR A 631 -4.51 14.97 4.55
CA TYR A 631 -5.07 14.59 3.25
C TYR A 631 -6.55 14.16 3.33
N LEU A 632 -7.00 13.66 4.48
CA LEU A 632 -8.40 13.29 4.72
C LEU A 632 -9.36 14.50 4.66
N ALA A 633 -8.84 15.72 4.71
CA ALA A 633 -9.60 16.96 4.61
C ALA A 633 -9.78 17.46 3.15
N GLU A 634 -9.44 16.67 2.13
CA GLU A 634 -9.59 17.07 0.71
C GLU A 634 -11.02 17.51 0.38
N ASP A 635 -12.02 16.83 0.95
CA ASP A 635 -13.44 17.23 0.86
C ASP A 635 -14.09 17.22 2.24
N THR A 636 -14.18 18.38 2.87
CA THR A 636 -14.81 18.54 4.19
C THR A 636 -16.33 18.33 4.18
N ALA A 637 -17.00 18.52 3.04
CA ALA A 637 -18.42 18.20 2.89
C ALA A 637 -18.66 16.68 2.86
N TYR A 638 -17.73 15.95 2.24
CA TYR A 638 -17.74 14.50 2.25
C TYR A 638 -17.58 13.95 3.68
N ILE A 639 -16.67 14.50 4.49
CA ILE A 639 -16.53 14.12 5.91
C ILE A 639 -17.88 14.24 6.64
N ARG A 640 -18.55 15.39 6.52
CA ARG A 640 -19.86 15.61 7.14
C ARG A 640 -20.88 14.60 6.67
N LYS A 641 -20.97 14.37 5.37
CA LYS A 641 -21.88 13.37 4.76
C LYS A 641 -21.67 11.96 5.34
N LEU A 642 -20.40 11.53 5.49
CA LEU A 642 -20.10 10.23 6.07
C LEU A 642 -20.55 10.14 7.54
N MET A 643 -20.23 11.16 8.33
CA MET A 643 -20.60 11.21 9.74
C MET A 643 -22.11 11.30 9.97
N ASP A 644 -22.84 12.00 9.11
CA ASP A 644 -24.30 12.10 9.14
C ASP A 644 -24.98 10.78 8.76
N GLY A 645 -24.39 10.01 7.84
CA GLY A 645 -24.91 8.70 7.41
C GLY A 645 -24.61 7.55 8.42
N LEU A 646 -23.55 7.68 9.19
CA LEU A 646 -23.05 6.63 10.07
C LEU A 646 -24.09 6.06 11.07
N PRO A 647 -24.96 6.86 11.74
CA PRO A 647 -25.99 6.32 12.64
C PRO A 647 -26.97 5.36 11.97
N ALA A 648 -27.30 5.57 10.69
CA ALA A 648 -28.17 4.68 9.94
C ALA A 648 -27.48 3.34 9.63
N ASP A 649 -26.19 3.38 9.31
CA ASP A 649 -25.38 2.18 9.11
C ASP A 649 -25.21 1.39 10.41
N VAL A 650 -24.96 2.05 11.54
CA VAL A 650 -24.90 1.42 12.87
C VAL A 650 -26.23 0.75 13.22
N LYS A 651 -27.37 1.40 12.94
CA LYS A 651 -28.70 0.81 13.16
C LYS A 651 -28.90 -0.44 12.30
N THR A 652 -28.49 -0.42 11.04
CA THR A 652 -28.54 -1.58 10.15
C THR A 652 -27.69 -2.73 10.67
N TYR A 653 -26.49 -2.46 11.12
CA TYR A 653 -25.60 -3.44 11.72
C TYR A 653 -26.20 -4.05 12.99
N GLN A 654 -26.70 -3.23 13.91
CA GLN A 654 -27.34 -3.68 15.15
C GLN A 654 -28.56 -4.57 14.90
N ALA A 655 -29.35 -4.27 13.86
CA ALA A 655 -30.54 -5.03 13.53
C ALA A 655 -30.24 -6.39 12.87
N ASN A 656 -29.09 -6.56 12.20
CA ASN A 656 -28.85 -7.73 11.32
C ASN A 656 -27.61 -8.56 11.72
N VAL A 657 -26.68 -8.01 12.51
CA VAL A 657 -25.40 -8.66 12.82
C VAL A 657 -25.12 -8.69 14.31
N ALA A 658 -25.27 -7.57 15.02
CA ALA A 658 -24.92 -7.49 16.44
C ALA A 658 -25.92 -8.28 17.29
N SER A 659 -25.41 -9.20 18.09
CA SER A 659 -26.24 -10.03 18.95
C SER A 659 -26.69 -9.33 20.24
N ASP A 660 -26.18 -8.19 20.61
CA ASP A 660 -26.53 -7.28 21.71
C ASP A 660 -25.31 -6.49 22.20
N GLY A 661 -25.54 -5.25 22.64
CA GLY A 661 -24.60 -4.54 23.48
C GLY A 661 -23.36 -3.96 22.81
N THR A 662 -23.38 -3.70 21.50
CA THR A 662 -22.29 -2.91 20.88
C THR A 662 -22.15 -1.58 21.62
N PRO A 663 -20.97 -1.25 22.17
CA PRO A 663 -20.77 -0.01 22.92
C PRO A 663 -21.14 1.23 22.07
N ALA A 664 -21.74 2.22 22.70
CA ALA A 664 -22.15 3.44 22.00
C ALA A 664 -20.97 4.31 21.56
N ASP A 665 -19.79 4.05 22.08
CA ASP A 665 -18.56 4.84 21.93
C ASP A 665 -17.40 4.11 21.22
N VAL A 666 -17.72 3.07 20.42
CA VAL A 666 -16.71 2.37 19.60
C VAL A 666 -15.93 3.38 18.75
N TRP A 667 -14.61 3.41 18.91
CA TRP A 667 -13.67 4.27 18.20
C TRP A 667 -14.08 5.76 18.12
N GLN A 668 -14.66 6.25 19.23
CA GLN A 668 -15.17 7.63 19.28
C GLN A 668 -14.08 8.67 19.06
N ASP A 669 -12.87 8.42 19.53
CA ASP A 669 -11.68 9.25 19.31
C ASP A 669 -11.31 9.37 17.83
N VAL A 670 -11.31 8.25 17.11
CA VAL A 670 -11.02 8.18 15.67
C VAL A 670 -12.06 9.00 14.89
N LEU A 671 -13.35 8.79 15.18
CA LEU A 671 -14.44 9.49 14.50
C LEU A 671 -14.49 10.98 14.85
N ALA A 672 -14.23 11.33 16.11
CA ALA A 672 -14.12 12.72 16.54
C ALA A 672 -12.98 13.43 15.84
N SER A 673 -11.82 12.77 15.72
CA SER A 673 -10.63 13.30 15.04
C SER A 673 -10.88 13.51 13.54
N TYR A 674 -11.62 12.60 12.91
CA TYR A 674 -12.03 12.75 11.51
C TYR A 674 -12.99 13.93 11.31
N LEU A 675 -14.03 14.01 12.13
CA LEU A 675 -14.99 15.12 12.07
C LEU A 675 -14.33 16.47 12.30
N ALA A 676 -13.33 16.54 13.18
CA ALA A 676 -12.60 17.76 13.49
C ALA A 676 -11.82 18.33 12.29
N LEU A 677 -11.41 17.52 11.32
CA LEU A 677 -10.81 17.99 10.06
C LEU A 677 -11.77 18.91 9.28
N ALA A 678 -13.07 18.66 9.38
CA ALA A 678 -14.10 19.50 8.76
C ALA A 678 -14.62 20.62 9.68
N ASP A 679 -14.64 20.38 11.00
CA ASP A 679 -15.10 21.32 12.01
C ASP A 679 -14.59 20.91 13.40
N GLY A 680 -13.62 21.67 13.94
CA GLY A 680 -13.01 21.39 15.24
C GLY A 680 -14.01 21.45 16.42
N ASP A 681 -15.01 22.35 16.38
CA ASP A 681 -16.05 22.42 17.41
C ASP A 681 -16.97 21.18 17.37
N ALA A 682 -17.34 20.74 16.16
CA ALA A 682 -18.13 19.52 15.97
C ALA A 682 -17.39 18.27 16.46
N GLY A 683 -16.09 18.18 16.19
CA GLY A 683 -15.23 17.09 16.67
C GLY A 683 -15.17 17.06 18.19
N LEU A 684 -14.96 18.19 18.85
CA LEU A 684 -14.98 18.31 20.31
C LEU A 684 -16.34 17.95 20.90
N ALA A 685 -17.44 18.41 20.31
CA ALA A 685 -18.80 18.08 20.74
C ALA A 685 -19.09 16.58 20.60
N TYR A 686 -18.57 15.93 19.55
CA TYR A 686 -18.69 14.49 19.36
C TYR A 686 -17.89 13.72 20.43
N TRP A 687 -16.66 14.12 20.68
CA TRP A 687 -15.76 13.56 21.69
C TRP A 687 -16.32 13.68 23.12
N SER A 688 -16.88 14.84 23.47
CA SER A 688 -17.33 15.15 24.83
C SER A 688 -18.51 14.27 25.32
N LYS A 689 -19.20 13.56 24.41
CA LYS A 689 -20.33 12.69 24.76
C LYS A 689 -19.91 11.53 25.68
N ARG A 690 -18.74 10.94 25.45
CA ARG A 690 -18.21 9.83 26.26
C ARG A 690 -16.71 9.88 26.51
N GLY A 691 -15.91 10.32 25.53
CA GLY A 691 -14.47 10.52 25.65
C GLY A 691 -13.66 9.22 25.73
N SER A 692 -14.11 8.12 25.10
CA SER A 692 -13.35 6.88 25.00
C SER A 692 -12.27 6.98 23.94
N VAL A 693 -11.23 6.16 24.05
CA VAL A 693 -10.14 6.03 23.09
C VAL A 693 -10.01 4.59 22.60
N GLU A 694 -9.60 4.44 21.34
CA GLU A 694 -9.26 3.15 20.75
C GLU A 694 -8.07 2.52 21.49
N PHE A 695 -7.99 1.20 21.49
CA PHE A 695 -6.92 0.48 22.17
C PHE A 695 -5.55 0.87 21.57
N GLY A 696 -4.67 1.37 22.44
CA GLY A 696 -3.36 1.91 22.03
C GLY A 696 -3.31 3.40 21.75
N GLU A 697 -4.45 4.07 21.70
CA GLU A 697 -4.52 5.52 21.63
C GLU A 697 -4.46 6.16 23.03
N THR A 698 -4.29 7.48 23.06
CA THR A 698 -4.26 8.23 24.32
C THR A 698 -5.19 9.44 24.27
N ARG A 699 -5.81 9.75 25.41
CA ARG A 699 -6.69 10.91 25.54
C ARG A 699 -5.97 12.23 25.23
N THR A 700 -4.68 12.31 25.61
CA THR A 700 -3.84 13.47 25.32
C THR A 700 -3.74 13.72 23.82
N ARG A 701 -3.45 12.68 23.01
CA ARG A 701 -3.31 12.80 21.55
C ARG A 701 -4.62 13.28 20.91
N THR A 702 -5.73 12.63 21.28
CA THR A 702 -7.05 12.99 20.76
C THR A 702 -7.41 14.43 21.11
N LEU A 703 -7.28 14.83 22.37
CA LEU A 703 -7.68 16.15 22.79
C LEU A 703 -6.78 17.26 22.20
N TYR A 704 -5.47 17.00 22.08
CA TYR A 704 -4.55 17.91 21.42
C TYR A 704 -4.91 18.11 19.93
N TRP A 705 -5.24 17.03 19.22
CA TRP A 705 -5.68 17.08 17.83
C TRP A 705 -6.94 17.93 17.67
N LEU A 706 -7.96 17.68 18.50
CA LEU A 706 -9.24 18.38 18.45
C LEU A 706 -9.09 19.88 18.73
N HIS A 707 -8.34 20.24 19.77
CA HIS A 707 -8.09 21.65 20.10
C HIS A 707 -7.23 22.35 19.05
N SER A 708 -6.25 21.67 18.48
CA SER A 708 -5.42 22.23 17.42
C SER A 708 -6.25 22.62 16.19
N LEU A 709 -7.16 21.74 15.75
CA LEU A 709 -8.06 22.01 14.63
C LEU A 709 -9.11 23.08 14.97
N ARG A 710 -9.58 23.12 16.21
CA ARG A 710 -10.46 24.21 16.67
C ARG A 710 -9.77 25.55 16.60
N GLU A 711 -8.50 25.66 16.99
CA GLU A 711 -7.74 26.91 16.99
C GLU A 711 -7.23 27.33 15.62
N MET A 712 -6.83 26.40 14.77
CA MET A 712 -6.23 26.69 13.46
C MET A 712 -7.22 26.61 12.31
N GLY A 713 -8.31 25.87 12.49
CA GLY A 713 -9.27 25.56 11.43
C GLY A 713 -8.97 24.28 10.66
N SER A 714 -9.64 24.08 9.55
CA SER A 714 -9.46 22.91 8.66
C SER A 714 -8.16 23.03 7.85
N PRO A 715 -7.50 21.91 7.48
CA PRO A 715 -6.37 21.93 6.57
C PRO A 715 -6.70 22.65 5.25
N ASP A 716 -5.85 23.58 4.82
CA ASP A 716 -5.93 24.25 3.52
C ASP A 716 -4.95 23.64 2.53
N LEU A 717 -5.39 22.58 1.87
CA LEU A 717 -4.58 21.80 0.92
C LEU A 717 -4.35 22.52 -0.42
N SER A 718 -4.91 23.73 -0.61
CA SER A 718 -4.67 24.54 -1.80
C SER A 718 -3.32 25.26 -1.80
N VAL A 719 -2.65 25.34 -0.64
CA VAL A 719 -1.39 26.07 -0.45
C VAL A 719 -0.22 25.09 -0.40
N THR A 720 0.83 25.40 -1.16
CA THR A 720 2.11 24.67 -1.17
C THR A 720 3.23 25.52 -0.56
N ALA A 721 4.39 24.90 -0.30
CA ALA A 721 5.60 25.59 0.16
C ALA A 721 6.85 24.99 -0.51
N ASP A 722 7.95 25.76 -0.50
CA ASP A 722 9.26 25.35 -1.01
C ASP A 722 10.09 24.50 -0.01
N THR A 723 9.38 23.68 0.77
CA THR A 723 9.93 22.72 1.73
C THR A 723 8.97 21.53 1.85
N PRO A 724 9.43 20.30 2.14
CA PRO A 724 8.52 19.20 2.33
C PRO A 724 7.78 19.20 3.69
N LEU A 725 8.32 19.90 4.70
CA LEU A 725 7.76 19.88 6.05
C LEU A 725 6.95 21.13 6.35
N TYR A 726 5.70 21.14 5.89
CA TYR A 726 4.76 22.23 6.11
C TYR A 726 3.32 21.76 6.25
N SER A 727 2.46 22.60 6.80
CA SER A 727 1.00 22.50 6.74
C SER A 727 0.37 23.89 6.82
N VAL A 728 -0.78 24.06 6.19
CA VAL A 728 -1.56 25.30 6.24
C VAL A 728 -2.98 24.99 6.66
N PHE A 729 -3.56 25.83 7.49
CA PHE A 729 -4.93 25.69 7.99
C PHE A 729 -5.71 26.96 7.70
N ARG A 730 -7.03 26.86 7.57
CA ARG A 730 -7.93 27.96 7.36
C ARG A 730 -9.07 27.92 8.36
N ASP A 731 -9.23 28.97 9.14
CA ASP A 731 -10.35 29.10 10.10
C ASP A 731 -11.67 29.50 9.41
N LYS A 732 -12.76 29.49 10.17
CA LYS A 732 -14.10 29.83 9.68
C LYS A 732 -14.22 31.31 9.20
N ALA A 733 -13.31 32.19 9.63
CA ALA A 733 -13.23 33.56 9.17
C ALA A 733 -12.39 33.73 7.89
N GLY A 734 -11.79 32.65 7.39
CA GLY A 734 -10.95 32.62 6.20
C GLY A 734 -9.48 32.96 6.46
N SER A 735 -9.09 33.20 7.71
CA SER A 735 -7.69 33.50 8.07
C SER A 735 -6.86 32.19 8.03
N ARG A 736 -5.62 32.33 7.55
CA ARG A 736 -4.70 31.20 7.43
C ARG A 736 -3.70 31.14 8.57
N THR A 737 -3.44 29.93 9.05
CA THR A 737 -2.31 29.61 9.92
C THR A 737 -1.31 28.78 9.12
N TYR A 738 -0.07 29.23 9.05
CA TYR A 738 1.03 28.62 8.33
C TYR A 738 1.98 27.97 9.32
N LEU A 739 2.36 26.70 9.08
CA LEU A 739 3.34 25.96 9.87
C LEU A 739 4.44 25.47 8.94
N ALA A 740 5.70 25.58 9.38
CA ALA A 740 6.84 24.94 8.72
C ALA A 740 7.82 24.41 9.76
N TYR A 741 8.39 23.24 9.49
CA TYR A 741 9.40 22.62 10.36
C TYR A 741 10.75 22.57 9.65
N ASN A 742 11.81 22.88 10.38
CA ASN A 742 13.17 22.82 9.91
C ASN A 742 13.92 21.67 10.59
N ALA A 743 14.22 20.61 9.85
CA ALA A 743 14.98 19.46 10.33
C ALA A 743 16.52 19.68 10.28
N ARG A 744 17.00 20.81 9.78
CA ARG A 744 18.43 21.13 9.57
C ARG A 744 19.02 21.86 10.78
N ASP A 745 20.36 21.87 10.86
CA ASP A 745 21.12 22.58 11.92
C ASP A 745 21.34 24.07 11.61
N THR A 746 20.88 24.55 10.46
CA THR A 746 20.92 25.96 10.03
C THR A 746 19.53 26.48 9.83
N ALA A 747 19.30 27.77 10.08
CA ALA A 747 18.02 28.42 9.80
C ALA A 747 17.67 28.32 8.31
N ILE A 748 16.37 28.21 8.01
CA ILE A 748 15.85 28.19 6.64
C ILE A 748 14.77 29.28 6.49
N ARG A 749 14.59 29.71 5.27
CA ARG A 749 13.46 30.57 4.88
C ARG A 749 12.52 29.74 4.03
N VAL A 750 11.25 29.71 4.42
CA VAL A 750 10.19 28.96 3.73
C VAL A 750 9.22 29.93 3.09
N THR A 751 8.98 29.76 1.79
CA THR A 751 8.06 30.55 1.00
C THR A 751 6.84 29.71 0.60
N PHE A 752 5.66 30.17 0.96
CA PHE A 752 4.40 29.53 0.57
C PHE A 752 3.87 30.11 -0.75
N SER A 753 3.09 29.33 -1.48
CA SER A 753 2.50 29.72 -2.77
C SER A 753 1.60 30.95 -2.70
N THR A 754 1.15 31.34 -1.50
CA THR A 754 0.42 32.58 -1.22
C THR A 754 1.31 33.84 -1.12
N GLY A 755 2.63 33.67 -1.16
CA GLY A 755 3.60 34.73 -0.91
C GLY A 755 3.96 34.93 0.57
N LYS A 756 3.34 34.18 1.50
CA LYS A 756 3.73 34.23 2.93
C LYS A 756 5.12 33.61 3.09
N VAL A 757 5.95 34.24 3.91
CA VAL A 757 7.32 33.77 4.22
C VAL A 757 7.46 33.52 5.71
N LEU A 758 8.13 32.46 6.08
CA LEU A 758 8.53 32.11 7.45
C LEU A 758 10.05 31.92 7.53
N ASP A 759 10.68 32.57 8.47
CA ASP A 759 12.04 32.23 8.88
C ASP A 759 11.94 31.18 10.00
N VAL A 760 12.54 30.01 9.77
CA VAL A 760 12.44 28.85 10.66
C VAL A 760 13.81 28.53 11.25
N ALA A 761 13.95 28.66 12.58
CA ALA A 761 15.18 28.39 13.29
C ALA A 761 15.59 26.90 13.14
N PRO A 762 16.87 26.53 13.39
CA PRO A 762 17.32 25.14 13.37
C PRO A 762 16.49 24.25 14.29
N ARG A 763 16.18 23.03 13.82
CA ARG A 763 15.52 21.99 14.61
C ARG A 763 14.22 22.47 15.29
N SER A 764 13.45 23.31 14.62
CA SER A 764 12.26 23.92 15.22
C SER A 764 11.07 24.02 14.26
N LEU A 765 9.90 24.25 14.84
CA LEU A 765 8.66 24.58 14.16
C LEU A 765 8.42 26.09 14.23
N ALA A 766 8.12 26.72 13.11
CA ALA A 766 7.62 28.09 13.05
C ALA A 766 6.12 28.13 12.75
N ARG A 767 5.42 29.12 13.32
CA ARG A 767 3.99 29.42 13.09
C ARG A 767 3.79 30.90 12.81
N ALA A 768 2.94 31.19 11.83
CA ALA A 768 2.41 32.53 11.61
C ALA A 768 0.95 32.49 11.14
N ARG A 769 0.26 33.59 11.36
CA ARG A 769 -1.06 33.89 10.78
C ARG A 769 -0.96 34.87 9.62
#